data_e2f803fd85e1f0035fe3c8184188061c
#
_entry.id   e2f803fd85e1f0035fe3c8184188061c
#
_cell.length_a   1.000
_cell.length_b   1.000
_cell.length_c   1.000
_cell.angle_alpha   90.00
_cell.angle_beta   90.00
_cell.angle_gamma   90.00
#
_symmetry.space_group_name_H-M   'P 1'
#
loop_
_entity.id
_entity.type
_entity.pdbx_description
1 polymer ?
#
loop_
_entity_poly.entity_id
_entity_poly.type
_entity_poly.pdbx_seq_one_letter_code
_entity_poly.pdbx_strand_id
1 'polypeptide(L)'
;MKTLKRFLPDLLVVLLFAVIAFAYFFPADTEGRILYRHDSSAGRGAGEELTEYYQRTGEYTRWTNALFSGMPTYQMAPSYDSQEVLNGVGKFYHLWLPENVWYVFAYLLGFYILLRAFDFRRELAVLGSLLWAFSSYFFIIIAAGHIWKVIALAYLPPMIAGIVLAYRGKYVWGFVLTGLFTALEIQANHVQMTYYYLFIVLFMVIAYLVEALRQKQMARFAKATAVCAVAAVLGVVINLSNLYHTWQYTQESMRGKSELVKKNSANQTSSGLDRDYITQWSYGIDETWTLLVPNTKGGASVPLAQNEKAMEKANPEFYQIYQQMGQYWGDQPGTSGPVYVGAFVMMLFVLGLFIVKGPMKWALLAATVLSVLLSWGRNFMWFTDLFLDYVPMYAKFRTVASILVIAEFTIPLLAMLALKKVLETENFLKGTTPLLVGTASHRLVCREVKNRSWFALSFLLTAGMCVAFAIMPSVFFPDFVSNAELRALASIPSEYLTPLISNLREIRISIFTADCWRSFFVILAGTVVLVLALLKKLQPKYAVALLFALCLVDMWQVNKRYLNDAMFVERSVRETPQQETATDRQILQDTAPDYRVLNLASNTFNENETSYYHKSIGGYHAAKLRRYQELIDEYIAPEMQQAMSAIAKAQGDMTSVPGDSVYPVLNMLNTKYIIMPLQGGQTVPLQNPYAYGNAWFVDRLQYVDNANQELDAIKRLDLHHEAVADSKFKTALGDAIKQEGTAFVRLDKYEPNELRYTVQSPKGGVVVFSEIYYPGWTATVDGKDVEVGRVNYVLRAINVKPGKHNVVLTFKPASVKNTETAAYAAYLLLALAIIGGVMFEIKRKKE
;
A
#
# COMPACT_ATOMS: atom_id res chain seq x y z
N MET A 1 7.36 30.46 33.91
CA MET A 1 6.26 31.25 33.29
C MET A 1 6.62 31.87 31.92
N LYS A 2 7.79 32.51 31.71
CA LYS A 2 8.15 33.10 30.40
C LYS A 2 8.28 32.06 29.28
N THR A 3 8.83 30.87 29.57
CA THR A 3 9.01 29.78 28.60
C THR A 3 7.68 29.17 28.17
N LEU A 4 6.74 28.95 29.11
CA LEU A 4 5.42 28.41 28.82
C LEU A 4 4.59 29.35 27.92
N LYS A 5 4.64 30.69 28.19
CA LYS A 5 3.97 31.71 27.35
C LYS A 5 4.46 31.69 25.88
N ARG A 6 5.69 31.27 25.64
CA ARG A 6 6.27 31.18 24.29
C ARG A 6 5.70 30.00 23.49
N PHE A 7 5.43 28.86 24.14
CA PHE A 7 4.90 27.66 23.49
C PHE A 7 3.38 27.59 23.45
N LEU A 8 2.68 28.41 24.27
CA LEU A 8 1.22 28.41 24.34
C LEU A 8 0.52 28.54 22.97
N PRO A 9 0.96 29.43 22.04
CA PRO A 9 0.32 29.52 20.74
C PRO A 9 0.46 28.23 19.89
N ASP A 10 1.59 27.53 19.99
CA ASP A 10 1.78 26.26 19.26
C ASP A 10 0.97 25.12 19.91
N LEU A 11 0.80 25.13 21.23
CA LEU A 11 -0.09 24.21 21.95
C LEU A 11 -1.56 24.42 21.56
N LEU A 12 -1.99 25.67 21.38
CA LEU A 12 -3.34 25.96 20.88
C LEU A 12 -3.54 25.46 19.45
N VAL A 13 -2.52 25.49 18.61
CA VAL A 13 -2.57 24.89 17.27
C VAL A 13 -2.71 23.36 17.35
N VAL A 14 -1.95 22.71 18.22
CA VAL A 14 -2.07 21.26 18.45
C VAL A 14 -3.49 20.89 18.91
N LEU A 15 -4.05 21.65 19.85
CA LEU A 15 -5.43 21.46 20.30
C LEU A 15 -6.43 21.67 19.16
N LEU A 16 -6.26 22.72 18.36
CA LEU A 16 -7.11 22.98 17.19
C LEU A 16 -7.09 21.80 16.21
N PHE A 17 -5.93 21.23 15.94
CA PHE A 17 -5.80 20.07 15.05
C PHE A 17 -6.49 18.83 15.62
N ALA A 18 -6.37 18.57 16.93
CA ALA A 18 -7.11 17.50 17.57
C ALA A 18 -8.63 17.72 17.46
N VAL A 19 -9.11 18.95 17.69
CA VAL A 19 -10.54 19.28 17.54
C VAL A 19 -11.03 19.09 16.12
N ILE A 20 -10.27 19.51 15.10
CA ILE A 20 -10.64 19.32 13.69
C ILE A 20 -10.71 17.83 13.35
N ALA A 21 -9.72 17.05 13.79
CA ALA A 21 -9.68 15.62 13.55
C ALA A 21 -10.86 14.89 14.23
N PHE A 22 -11.16 15.21 15.48
CA PHE A 22 -12.36 14.67 16.16
C PHE A 22 -13.65 15.09 15.48
N ALA A 23 -13.79 16.37 15.11
CA ALA A 23 -14.99 16.87 14.45
C ALA A 23 -15.28 16.15 13.14
N TYR A 24 -14.24 15.71 12.41
CA TYR A 24 -14.45 14.98 11.17
C TYR A 24 -15.09 13.61 11.39
N PHE A 25 -14.74 12.91 12.47
CA PHE A 25 -15.24 11.57 12.79
C PHE A 25 -16.42 11.59 13.80
N PHE A 26 -16.89 12.77 14.19
CA PHE A 26 -18.09 12.90 15.01
C PHE A 26 -19.36 12.58 14.16
N PRO A 27 -20.37 11.82 14.66
CA PRO A 27 -20.45 11.27 16.02
C PRO A 27 -19.84 9.87 16.18
N ALA A 28 -19.41 9.22 15.08
CA ALA A 28 -19.00 7.80 15.07
C ALA A 28 -17.98 7.44 16.16
N ASP A 29 -16.95 8.28 16.34
CA ASP A 29 -15.88 8.02 17.30
C ASP A 29 -16.36 8.13 18.75
N THR A 30 -17.28 9.09 19.03
CA THR A 30 -17.88 9.29 20.38
C THR A 30 -18.91 8.23 20.72
N GLU A 31 -19.53 7.62 19.75
CA GLU A 31 -20.43 6.49 19.88
C GLU A 31 -19.69 5.15 19.99
N GLY A 32 -18.38 5.16 19.91
CA GLY A 32 -17.54 3.97 19.93
C GLY A 32 -17.66 3.10 18.68
N ARG A 33 -18.25 3.63 17.59
CA ARG A 33 -18.31 2.93 16.31
C ARG A 33 -16.93 2.90 15.65
N ILE A 34 -16.66 1.87 14.89
CA ILE A 34 -15.41 1.65 14.19
C ILE A 34 -15.63 1.64 12.70
N LEU A 35 -14.62 2.10 11.95
CA LEU A 35 -14.64 2.03 10.51
C LEU A 35 -14.54 0.57 10.04
N TYR A 36 -15.54 0.10 9.29
CA TYR A 36 -15.47 -1.21 8.65
C TYR A 36 -14.51 -1.16 7.46
N ARG A 37 -13.51 -2.02 7.47
CA ARG A 37 -12.48 -2.10 6.44
C ARG A 37 -12.29 -3.54 6.02
N HIS A 38 -12.48 -3.80 4.75
CA HIS A 38 -12.33 -5.15 4.17
C HIS A 38 -10.93 -5.73 4.45
N ASP A 39 -9.88 -4.97 4.19
CA ASP A 39 -8.50 -5.43 4.40
C ASP A 39 -8.18 -5.72 5.87
N SER A 40 -8.79 -5.01 6.80
CA SER A 40 -8.61 -5.27 8.24
C SER A 40 -9.32 -6.55 8.68
N SER A 41 -10.45 -6.89 8.08
CA SER A 41 -11.16 -8.15 8.32
C SER A 41 -10.36 -9.33 7.74
N ALA A 42 -9.89 -9.20 6.51
CA ALA A 42 -9.02 -10.20 5.88
C ALA A 42 -7.72 -10.42 6.67
N GLY A 43 -7.15 -9.35 7.24
CA GLY A 43 -5.95 -9.43 8.07
C GLY A 43 -6.11 -10.27 9.34
N ARG A 44 -7.33 -10.37 9.90
CA ARG A 44 -7.59 -11.23 11.06
C ARG A 44 -7.48 -12.71 10.73
N GLY A 45 -8.19 -13.17 9.70
CA GLY A 45 -8.12 -14.56 9.30
C GLY A 45 -6.69 -15.01 9.04
N ALA A 46 -5.91 -14.13 8.40
CA ALA A 46 -4.49 -14.37 8.18
C ALA A 46 -3.65 -14.42 9.47
N GLY A 47 -4.02 -13.66 10.50
CA GLY A 47 -3.25 -13.47 11.73
C GLY A 47 -3.65 -14.34 12.90
N GLU A 48 -4.70 -15.14 12.81
CA GLU A 48 -5.24 -15.87 13.97
C GLU A 48 -4.23 -16.88 14.52
N GLU A 49 -3.64 -17.72 13.69
CA GLU A 49 -2.61 -18.70 14.10
C GLU A 49 -1.43 -18.02 14.80
N LEU A 50 -1.04 -16.81 14.34
CA LEU A 50 0.04 -16.03 14.96
C LEU A 50 -0.38 -15.52 16.33
N THR A 51 -1.61 -15.05 16.45
CA THR A 51 -2.19 -14.53 17.69
C THR A 51 -2.30 -15.62 18.75
N GLU A 52 -2.85 -16.78 18.39
CA GLU A 52 -2.95 -17.94 19.27
C GLU A 52 -1.57 -18.44 19.73
N TYR A 53 -0.61 -18.52 18.81
CA TYR A 53 0.75 -18.91 19.13
C TYR A 53 1.38 -17.95 20.15
N TYR A 54 1.27 -16.64 19.92
CA TYR A 54 1.79 -15.62 20.82
C TYR A 54 1.10 -15.64 22.19
N GLN A 55 -0.22 -15.76 22.23
CA GLN A 55 -0.98 -15.83 23.49
C GLN A 55 -0.57 -17.03 24.34
N ARG A 56 -0.25 -18.15 23.71
CA ARG A 56 0.12 -19.38 24.38
C ARG A 56 1.60 -19.42 24.79
N THR A 57 2.50 -18.86 24.00
CA THR A 57 3.95 -19.01 24.19
C THR A 57 4.66 -17.72 24.63
N GLY A 58 4.09 -16.56 24.37
CA GLY A 58 4.73 -15.25 24.52
C GLY A 58 5.80 -14.96 23.45
N GLU A 59 5.95 -15.82 22.44
CA GLU A 59 6.93 -15.67 21.35
C GLU A 59 6.24 -15.36 20.02
N TYR A 60 6.86 -14.57 19.16
CA TYR A 60 6.39 -14.35 17.81
C TYR A 60 6.87 -15.47 16.87
N THR A 61 5.92 -16.15 16.20
CA THR A 61 6.29 -17.05 15.11
C THR A 61 6.67 -16.27 13.85
N ARG A 62 7.64 -16.79 13.10
CA ARG A 62 8.07 -16.23 11.80
C ARG A 62 7.51 -17.01 10.61
N TRP A 63 6.66 -18.01 10.88
CA TRP A 63 5.99 -18.84 9.89
C TRP A 63 4.52 -19.03 10.26
N THR A 64 3.67 -19.17 9.25
CA THR A 64 2.28 -19.59 9.41
C THR A 64 1.90 -20.61 8.34
N ASN A 65 1.01 -21.53 8.68
CA ASN A 65 0.38 -22.45 7.74
C ASN A 65 -1.10 -22.07 7.45
N ALA A 66 -1.58 -20.98 8.03
CA ALA A 66 -2.97 -20.52 7.84
C ALA A 66 -3.31 -20.16 6.39
N LEU A 67 -2.32 -19.72 5.60
CA LEU A 67 -2.50 -19.28 4.21
C LEU A 67 -1.57 -20.03 3.26
N PHE A 68 -2.06 -20.32 2.05
CA PHE A 68 -1.26 -20.84 0.93
C PHE A 68 -0.40 -22.05 1.31
N SER A 69 -0.93 -22.91 2.18
CA SER A 69 -0.24 -24.07 2.72
C SER A 69 1.04 -23.77 3.49
N GLY A 70 1.37 -22.51 3.72
CA GLY A 70 2.52 -22.07 4.51
C GLY A 70 3.31 -20.92 3.87
N MET A 71 3.62 -19.89 4.69
CA MET A 71 4.44 -18.76 4.28
C MET A 71 5.09 -18.06 5.47
N PRO A 72 6.20 -17.30 5.26
CA PRO A 72 6.76 -16.46 6.30
C PRO A 72 5.83 -15.31 6.69
N THR A 73 5.87 -14.90 7.96
CA THR A 73 5.02 -13.83 8.52
C THR A 73 5.57 -12.42 8.32
N TYR A 74 6.72 -12.26 7.67
CA TYR A 74 7.46 -11.01 7.54
C TYR A 74 6.68 -9.85 6.93
N GLN A 75 5.63 -10.12 6.15
CA GLN A 75 4.76 -9.10 5.54
C GLN A 75 3.28 -9.24 5.94
N MET A 76 2.97 -10.13 6.88
CA MET A 76 1.60 -10.27 7.42
C MET A 76 1.42 -9.45 8.69
N ALA A 77 2.22 -9.73 9.70
CA ALA A 77 2.22 -9.05 10.98
C ALA A 77 3.66 -8.99 11.50
N PRO A 78 4.53 -8.17 10.88
CA PRO A 78 5.91 -8.08 11.33
C PRO A 78 5.94 -7.50 12.75
N SER A 79 6.42 -8.28 13.69
CA SER A 79 6.55 -7.90 15.08
C SER A 79 7.97 -8.19 15.56
N TYR A 80 8.64 -7.16 16.04
CA TYR A 80 10.01 -7.22 16.56
C TYR A 80 10.07 -6.43 17.86
N ASP A 81 10.79 -6.93 18.85
CA ASP A 81 10.85 -6.32 20.18
C ASP A 81 11.37 -4.87 20.13
N SER A 82 12.32 -4.61 19.23
CA SER A 82 12.85 -3.25 19.01
C SER A 82 11.79 -2.24 18.54
N GLN A 83 10.70 -2.68 17.90
CA GLN A 83 9.64 -1.79 17.44
C GLN A 83 8.80 -1.20 18.55
N GLU A 84 8.77 -1.81 19.73
CA GLU A 84 7.98 -1.31 20.87
C GLU A 84 8.43 0.07 21.33
N VAL A 85 9.72 0.38 21.19
CA VAL A 85 10.26 1.72 21.50
C VAL A 85 9.62 2.77 20.57
N LEU A 86 9.60 2.50 19.27
CA LEU A 86 8.97 3.42 18.30
C LEU A 86 7.46 3.48 18.46
N ASN A 87 6.80 2.38 18.82
CA ASN A 87 5.37 2.36 19.14
C ASN A 87 5.06 3.35 20.27
N GLY A 88 5.87 3.37 21.33
CA GLY A 88 5.76 4.35 22.41
C GLY A 88 5.96 5.79 21.96
N VAL A 89 6.98 6.04 21.14
CA VAL A 89 7.27 7.36 20.58
C VAL A 89 6.14 7.82 19.63
N GLY A 90 5.63 6.92 18.79
CA GLY A 90 4.49 7.19 17.92
C GLY A 90 3.24 7.58 18.72
N LYS A 91 2.88 6.79 19.74
CA LYS A 91 1.75 7.09 20.64
C LYS A 91 1.89 8.46 21.30
N PHE A 92 3.10 8.83 21.73
CA PHE A 92 3.38 10.17 22.26
C PHE A 92 3.18 11.27 21.20
N TYR A 93 3.66 11.05 19.97
CA TYR A 93 3.52 12.03 18.88
C TYR A 93 2.07 12.31 18.53
N HIS A 94 1.22 11.28 18.49
CA HIS A 94 -0.21 11.45 18.20
C HIS A 94 -1.11 11.47 19.43
N LEU A 95 -0.54 11.77 20.62
CA LEU A 95 -1.25 12.08 21.86
C LEU A 95 -2.25 11.00 22.30
N TRP A 96 -2.02 9.73 22.00
CA TRP A 96 -2.94 8.60 22.30
C TRP A 96 -4.36 8.80 21.78
N LEU A 97 -4.55 9.62 20.73
CA LEU A 97 -5.84 9.84 20.12
C LEU A 97 -6.39 8.54 19.50
N PRO A 98 -7.72 8.39 19.35
CA PRO A 98 -8.35 7.24 18.70
C PRO A 98 -7.82 7.02 17.28
N GLU A 99 -7.94 5.79 16.78
CA GLU A 99 -7.26 5.33 15.56
C GLU A 99 -7.44 6.26 14.35
N ASN A 100 -8.68 6.54 13.95
CA ASN A 100 -8.93 7.38 12.77
C ASN A 100 -8.60 8.86 13.03
N VAL A 101 -8.82 9.32 14.23
CA VAL A 101 -8.58 10.72 14.65
C VAL A 101 -7.10 11.03 14.60
N TRP A 102 -6.23 10.14 15.13
CA TRP A 102 -4.81 10.42 15.14
C TRP A 102 -4.19 10.44 13.74
N TYR A 103 -4.75 9.73 12.76
CA TYR A 103 -4.26 9.79 11.38
C TYR A 103 -4.37 11.22 10.83
N VAL A 104 -5.55 11.81 10.89
CA VAL A 104 -5.79 13.17 10.42
C VAL A 104 -5.03 14.20 11.27
N PHE A 105 -4.99 14.01 12.59
CA PHE A 105 -4.19 14.82 13.49
C PHE A 105 -2.70 14.81 13.12
N ALA A 106 -2.11 13.63 12.87
CA ALA A 106 -0.72 13.50 12.51
C ALA A 106 -0.39 14.13 11.14
N TYR A 107 -1.32 14.05 10.18
CA TYR A 107 -1.21 14.79 8.92
C TYR A 107 -1.14 16.28 9.15
N LEU A 108 -2.09 16.85 9.90
CA LEU A 108 -2.11 18.27 10.22
C LEU A 108 -0.83 18.70 10.95
N LEU A 109 -0.44 17.98 12.00
CA LEU A 109 0.74 18.30 12.80
C LEU A 109 2.04 18.16 11.99
N GLY A 110 2.17 17.09 11.21
CA GLY A 110 3.36 16.84 10.39
C GLY A 110 3.64 17.94 9.38
N PHE A 111 2.62 18.37 8.67
CA PHE A 111 2.77 19.44 7.68
C PHE A 111 2.94 20.83 8.34
N TYR A 112 2.35 21.03 9.51
CA TYR A 112 2.62 22.21 10.34
C TYR A 112 4.10 22.32 10.71
N ILE A 113 4.69 21.24 11.19
CA ILE A 113 6.13 21.16 11.51
C ILE A 113 6.96 21.50 10.28
N LEU A 114 6.59 20.96 9.10
CA LEU A 114 7.26 21.24 7.84
C LEU A 114 7.20 22.74 7.47
N LEU A 115 6.02 23.33 7.50
CA LEU A 115 5.87 24.75 7.16
C LEU A 115 6.59 25.67 8.16
N ARG A 116 6.62 25.28 9.47
CA ARG A 116 7.42 25.98 10.47
C ARG A 116 8.92 25.84 10.18
N ALA A 117 9.38 24.72 9.64
CA ALA A 117 10.76 24.55 9.19
C ALA A 117 11.09 25.48 7.99
N PHE A 118 10.11 25.80 7.14
CA PHE A 118 10.22 26.81 6.07
C PHE A 118 9.99 28.26 6.54
N ASP A 119 9.95 28.54 7.86
CA ASP A 119 9.69 29.86 8.48
C ASP A 119 8.36 30.49 8.06
N PHE A 120 7.33 29.70 7.92
CA PHE A 120 5.97 30.28 7.83
C PHE A 120 5.52 30.81 9.19
N ARG A 121 4.75 31.91 9.18
CA ARG A 121 4.01 32.33 10.36
C ARG A 121 2.96 31.28 10.74
N ARG A 122 2.60 31.24 12.04
CA ARG A 122 1.71 30.17 12.56
C ARG A 122 0.40 30.06 11.81
N GLU A 123 -0.27 31.20 11.59
CA GLU A 123 -1.55 31.25 10.89
C GLU A 123 -1.46 30.68 9.45
N LEU A 124 -0.39 30.97 8.73
CA LEU A 124 -0.16 30.41 7.41
C LEU A 124 0.19 28.91 7.48
N ALA A 125 0.96 28.52 8.49
CA ALA A 125 1.30 27.11 8.68
C ALA A 125 0.06 26.28 9.03
N VAL A 126 -0.86 26.81 9.82
CA VAL A 126 -2.16 26.18 10.12
C VAL A 126 -3.01 26.03 8.87
N LEU A 127 -3.13 27.06 8.06
CA LEU A 127 -3.84 26.97 6.78
C LEU A 127 -3.21 25.91 5.86
N GLY A 128 -1.89 25.97 5.68
CA GLY A 128 -1.20 25.02 4.81
C GLY A 128 -1.29 23.57 5.29
N SER A 129 -1.32 23.36 6.61
CA SER A 129 -1.54 22.03 7.19
C SER A 129 -2.91 21.47 6.80
N LEU A 130 -3.94 22.31 6.83
CA LEU A 130 -5.27 21.93 6.36
C LEU A 130 -5.25 21.58 4.87
N LEU A 131 -4.63 22.44 4.03
CA LEU A 131 -4.61 22.24 2.58
C LEU A 131 -3.95 20.93 2.15
N TRP A 132 -2.97 20.45 2.91
CA TRP A 132 -2.36 19.16 2.66
C TRP A 132 -3.14 18.01 3.29
N ALA A 133 -3.43 18.11 4.60
CA ALA A 133 -4.03 17.01 5.35
C ALA A 133 -5.44 16.63 4.89
N PHE A 134 -6.17 17.57 4.26
CA PHE A 134 -7.50 17.36 3.72
C PHE A 134 -7.51 17.06 2.22
N SER A 135 -6.35 16.82 1.57
CA SER A 135 -6.34 16.20 0.25
C SER A 135 -7.10 14.88 0.28
N SER A 136 -7.92 14.62 -0.73
CA SER A 136 -8.92 13.54 -0.67
C SER A 136 -8.30 12.15 -0.57
N TYR A 137 -7.13 11.95 -1.13
CA TYR A 137 -6.45 10.66 -1.12
C TYR A 137 -6.22 10.11 0.28
N PHE A 138 -5.90 10.97 1.25
CA PHE A 138 -5.68 10.54 2.63
C PHE A 138 -6.94 9.93 3.25
N PHE A 139 -8.10 10.51 2.98
CA PHE A 139 -9.39 9.99 3.45
C PHE A 139 -9.79 8.71 2.71
N ILE A 140 -9.51 8.65 1.41
CA ILE A 140 -9.78 7.48 0.57
C ILE A 140 -8.99 6.26 1.04
N ILE A 141 -7.70 6.42 1.35
CA ILE A 141 -6.87 5.30 1.83
C ILE A 141 -7.20 4.90 3.27
N ILE A 142 -7.71 5.82 4.10
CA ILE A 142 -8.26 5.48 5.42
C ILE A 142 -9.53 4.63 5.24
N ALA A 143 -10.44 5.05 4.36
CA ALA A 143 -11.67 4.31 4.05
C ALA A 143 -11.38 2.91 3.50
N ALA A 144 -10.42 2.80 2.58
CA ALA A 144 -10.00 1.53 1.98
C ALA A 144 -9.25 0.59 2.94
N GLY A 145 -8.79 1.09 4.10
CA GLY A 145 -8.07 0.27 5.08
C GLY A 145 -6.58 0.11 4.82
N HIS A 146 -5.98 0.92 3.95
CA HIS A 146 -4.54 0.89 3.64
C HIS A 146 -3.70 1.53 4.77
N ILE A 147 -3.79 1.00 5.98
CA ILE A 147 -3.32 1.65 7.21
C ILE A 147 -1.81 1.88 7.21
N TRP A 148 -1.01 0.95 6.75
CA TRP A 148 0.44 1.13 6.67
C TRP A 148 0.82 2.30 5.76
N LYS A 149 0.09 2.49 4.65
CA LYS A 149 0.24 3.65 3.77
C LYS A 149 -0.16 4.94 4.47
N VAL A 150 -1.28 4.91 5.20
CA VAL A 150 -1.76 6.05 6.00
C VAL A 150 -0.71 6.50 7.00
N ILE A 151 -0.13 5.57 7.76
CA ILE A 151 0.87 5.85 8.79
C ILE A 151 2.18 6.35 8.18
N ALA A 152 2.67 5.72 7.12
CA ALA A 152 3.88 6.16 6.43
C ALA A 152 3.77 7.62 5.97
N LEU A 153 2.67 7.96 5.31
CA LEU A 153 2.42 9.32 4.82
C LEU A 153 2.33 10.36 5.96
N ALA A 154 1.86 9.98 7.15
CA ALA A 154 1.78 10.88 8.31
C ALA A 154 3.17 11.31 8.84
N TYR A 155 4.17 10.45 8.73
CA TYR A 155 5.51 10.73 9.24
C TYR A 155 6.46 11.38 8.23
N LEU A 156 6.10 11.41 6.95
CA LEU A 156 6.96 11.96 5.89
C LEU A 156 7.16 13.49 5.97
N PRO A 157 6.15 14.34 6.23
CA PRO A 157 6.37 15.78 6.32
C PRO A 157 7.31 16.20 7.46
N PRO A 158 7.22 15.65 8.68
CA PRO A 158 8.18 16.01 9.73
C PRO A 158 9.59 15.46 9.47
N MET A 159 9.75 14.34 8.76
CA MET A 159 11.05 13.88 8.27
C MET A 159 11.66 14.91 7.31
N ILE A 160 10.90 15.38 6.30
CA ILE A 160 11.35 16.41 5.37
C ILE A 160 11.63 17.73 6.09
N ALA A 161 10.87 18.08 7.14
CA ALA A 161 11.14 19.23 7.98
C ALA A 161 12.54 19.16 8.63
N GLY A 162 12.96 17.98 9.06
CA GLY A 162 14.32 17.74 9.55
C GLY A 162 15.37 18.06 8.50
N ILE A 163 15.18 17.58 7.27
CA ILE A 163 16.07 17.88 6.14
C ILE A 163 16.14 19.38 5.88
N VAL A 164 14.98 20.06 5.81
CA VAL A 164 14.92 21.53 5.61
C VAL A 164 15.68 22.27 6.71
N LEU A 165 15.50 21.88 7.97
CA LEU A 165 16.20 22.50 9.10
C LEU A 165 17.73 22.31 9.02
N ALA A 166 18.20 21.13 8.62
CA ALA A 166 19.62 20.87 8.44
C ALA A 166 20.24 21.79 7.36
N TYR A 167 19.60 21.91 6.18
CA TYR A 167 20.07 22.82 5.14
C TYR A 167 19.99 24.30 5.52
N ARG A 168 19.12 24.63 6.47
CA ARG A 168 19.04 25.97 7.07
C ARG A 168 20.03 26.20 8.21
N GLY A 169 20.91 25.23 8.50
CA GLY A 169 21.97 25.33 9.51
C GLY A 169 21.53 25.00 10.93
N LYS A 170 20.29 24.52 11.13
CA LYS A 170 19.77 24.03 12.42
C LYS A 170 20.07 22.54 12.57
N TYR A 171 21.35 22.17 12.58
CA TYR A 171 21.80 20.79 12.43
C TYR A 171 21.26 19.82 13.48
N VAL A 172 21.16 20.24 14.76
CA VAL A 172 20.67 19.39 15.85
C VAL A 172 19.22 18.99 15.59
N TRP A 173 18.33 19.96 15.37
CA TRP A 173 16.93 19.69 15.09
C TRP A 173 16.74 18.99 13.75
N GLY A 174 17.59 19.32 12.76
CA GLY A 174 17.64 18.61 11.49
C GLY A 174 17.95 17.13 11.70
N PHE A 175 18.96 16.80 12.50
CA PHE A 175 19.33 15.43 12.83
C PHE A 175 18.21 14.69 13.58
N VAL A 176 17.66 15.31 14.65
CA VAL A 176 16.62 14.71 15.48
C VAL A 176 15.37 14.37 14.64
N LEU A 177 14.83 15.35 13.90
CA LEU A 177 13.61 15.11 13.14
C LEU A 177 13.86 14.13 11.97
N THR A 178 14.97 14.28 11.22
CA THR A 178 15.26 13.33 10.15
C THR A 178 15.39 11.91 10.68
N GLY A 179 16.20 11.69 11.73
CA GLY A 179 16.45 10.33 12.26
C GLY A 179 15.20 9.70 12.85
N LEU A 180 14.51 10.45 13.72
CA LEU A 180 13.33 9.95 14.42
C LEU A 180 12.17 9.62 13.44
N PHE A 181 11.87 10.57 12.54
CA PHE A 181 10.75 10.37 11.61
C PHE A 181 11.08 9.45 10.44
N THR A 182 12.35 9.28 10.08
CA THR A 182 12.78 8.17 9.20
C THR A 182 12.52 6.83 9.88
N ALA A 183 12.84 6.70 11.17
CA ALA A 183 12.58 5.46 11.89
C ALA A 183 11.08 5.14 11.99
N LEU A 184 10.25 6.11 12.36
CA LEU A 184 8.79 5.96 12.45
C LEU A 184 8.13 5.68 11.10
N GLU A 185 8.61 6.33 10.03
CA GLU A 185 8.09 6.15 8.69
C GLU A 185 8.38 4.75 8.16
N ILE A 186 9.60 4.25 8.30
CA ILE A 186 9.96 2.89 7.88
C ILE A 186 9.24 1.85 8.71
N GLN A 187 9.04 2.08 10.02
CA GLN A 187 8.25 1.19 10.88
C GLN A 187 6.81 1.02 10.37
N ALA A 188 6.23 2.02 9.72
CA ALA A 188 4.91 1.91 9.10
C ALA A 188 4.82 0.81 8.03
N ASN A 189 5.93 0.22 7.64
CA ASN A 189 6.06 -0.94 6.77
C ASN A 189 5.44 -0.78 5.37
N HIS A 190 5.44 0.44 4.84
CA HIS A 190 4.95 0.70 3.48
C HIS A 190 6.07 1.23 2.57
N VAL A 191 6.99 0.36 2.20
CA VAL A 191 8.23 0.68 1.45
C VAL A 191 7.98 1.47 0.15
N GLN A 192 6.84 1.26 -0.50
CA GLN A 192 6.47 1.99 -1.73
C GLN A 192 6.29 3.49 -1.48
N MET A 193 5.69 3.89 -0.36
CA MET A 193 5.53 5.32 -0.02
C MET A 193 6.88 5.94 0.33
N THR A 194 7.69 5.26 1.15
CA THR A 194 9.08 5.64 1.41
C THR A 194 9.85 5.88 0.12
N TYR A 195 9.75 4.94 -0.82
CA TYR A 195 10.43 5.01 -2.11
C TYR A 195 9.98 6.21 -2.96
N TYR A 196 8.67 6.49 -3.03
CA TYR A 196 8.16 7.64 -3.78
C TYR A 196 8.62 8.97 -3.18
N TYR A 197 8.68 9.07 -1.86
CA TYR A 197 9.17 10.30 -1.23
C TYR A 197 10.68 10.51 -1.36
N LEU A 198 11.46 9.47 -1.64
CA LEU A 198 12.87 9.65 -2.00
C LEU A 198 13.03 10.51 -3.27
N PHE A 199 12.08 10.46 -4.22
CA PHE A 199 12.10 11.39 -5.37
C PHE A 199 11.93 12.84 -4.93
N ILE A 200 11.01 13.12 -3.98
CA ILE A 200 10.85 14.47 -3.43
C ILE A 200 12.15 14.93 -2.77
N VAL A 201 12.71 14.09 -1.89
CA VAL A 201 13.97 14.39 -1.20
C VAL A 201 15.09 14.63 -2.21
N LEU A 202 15.21 13.79 -3.24
CA LEU A 202 16.21 13.94 -4.29
C LEU A 202 16.11 15.30 -4.99
N PHE A 203 14.91 15.67 -5.46
CA PHE A 203 14.71 16.96 -6.13
C PHE A 203 14.94 18.13 -5.19
N MET A 204 14.55 18.04 -3.92
CA MET A 204 14.81 19.09 -2.93
C MET A 204 16.31 19.21 -2.64
N VAL A 205 17.04 18.11 -2.50
CA VAL A 205 18.51 18.11 -2.31
C VAL A 205 19.21 18.72 -3.51
N ILE A 206 18.78 18.41 -4.72
CA ILE A 206 19.28 19.05 -5.95
C ILE A 206 19.03 20.57 -5.91
N ALA A 207 17.84 21.02 -5.45
CA ALA A 207 17.58 22.45 -5.31
C ALA A 207 18.51 23.13 -4.31
N TYR A 208 18.77 22.48 -3.15
CA TYR A 208 19.74 22.98 -2.17
C TYR A 208 21.18 22.97 -2.71
N LEU A 209 21.54 21.96 -3.50
CA LEU A 209 22.84 21.91 -4.17
C LEU A 209 23.02 23.10 -5.15
N VAL A 210 22.02 23.32 -6.00
CA VAL A 210 22.03 24.45 -6.96
C VAL A 210 22.13 25.79 -6.21
N GLU A 211 21.40 25.95 -5.11
CA GLU A 211 21.47 27.15 -4.28
C GLU A 211 22.84 27.31 -3.63
N ALA A 212 23.43 26.24 -3.10
CA ALA A 212 24.75 26.24 -2.49
C ALA A 212 25.87 26.58 -3.52
N LEU A 213 25.76 26.08 -4.74
CA LEU A 213 26.65 26.41 -5.84
C LEU A 213 26.57 27.90 -6.20
N ARG A 214 25.35 28.46 -6.32
CA ARG A 214 25.11 29.88 -6.61
C ARG A 214 25.66 30.80 -5.53
N GLN A 215 25.50 30.39 -4.26
CA GLN A 215 25.93 31.17 -3.09
C GLN A 215 27.36 30.85 -2.64
N LYS A 216 28.06 29.92 -3.30
CA LYS A 216 29.42 29.45 -2.93
C LYS A 216 29.47 28.90 -1.49
N GLN A 217 28.45 28.20 -1.05
CA GLN A 217 28.30 27.66 0.32
C GLN A 217 28.36 26.11 0.36
N MET A 218 29.24 25.51 -0.44
CA MET A 218 29.35 24.05 -0.56
C MET A 218 29.69 23.35 0.74
N ALA A 219 30.52 23.95 1.62
CA ALA A 219 30.83 23.36 2.92
C ALA A 219 29.58 23.25 3.82
N ARG A 220 28.70 24.24 3.78
CA ARG A 220 27.42 24.21 4.51
C ARG A 220 26.50 23.13 3.94
N PHE A 221 26.42 23.02 2.62
CA PHE A 221 25.66 21.97 1.94
C PHE A 221 26.17 20.58 2.34
N ALA A 222 27.47 20.32 2.22
CA ALA A 222 28.07 19.03 2.57
C ALA A 222 27.83 18.65 4.03
N LYS A 223 27.95 19.62 4.96
CA LYS A 223 27.65 19.39 6.39
C LYS A 223 26.19 19.02 6.62
N ALA A 224 25.25 19.74 5.99
CA ALA A 224 23.84 19.45 6.10
C ALA A 224 23.49 18.06 5.55
N THR A 225 24.03 17.73 4.37
CA THR A 225 23.86 16.41 3.73
C THR A 225 24.39 15.29 4.62
N ALA A 226 25.58 15.45 5.20
CA ALA A 226 26.18 14.48 6.10
C ALA A 226 25.30 14.26 7.36
N VAL A 227 24.80 15.35 7.95
CA VAL A 227 23.91 15.28 9.11
C VAL A 227 22.63 14.50 8.77
N CYS A 228 21.99 14.81 7.65
CA CYS A 228 20.79 14.10 7.21
C CYS A 228 21.09 12.63 6.88
N ALA A 229 22.20 12.35 6.21
CA ALA A 229 22.57 10.98 5.86
C ALA A 229 22.80 10.11 7.09
N VAL A 230 23.58 10.60 8.08
CA VAL A 230 23.82 9.85 9.32
C VAL A 230 22.51 9.64 10.09
N ALA A 231 21.66 10.67 10.17
CA ALA A 231 20.37 10.57 10.82
C ALA A 231 19.46 9.53 10.14
N ALA A 232 19.37 9.56 8.81
CA ALA A 232 18.58 8.61 8.04
C ALA A 232 19.12 7.19 8.18
N VAL A 233 20.44 6.98 8.13
CA VAL A 233 21.07 5.66 8.34
C VAL A 233 20.70 5.10 9.70
N LEU A 234 20.75 5.90 10.77
CA LEU A 234 20.30 5.43 12.10
C LEU A 234 18.82 5.05 12.10
N GLY A 235 17.95 5.84 11.46
CA GLY A 235 16.54 5.50 11.30
C GLY A 235 16.29 4.19 10.52
N VAL A 236 17.09 3.94 9.49
CA VAL A 236 17.09 2.67 8.73
C VAL A 236 17.55 1.51 9.60
N VAL A 237 18.68 1.66 10.33
CA VAL A 237 19.24 0.58 11.16
C VAL A 237 18.33 0.24 12.34
N ILE A 238 17.60 1.20 12.90
CA ILE A 238 16.56 0.94 13.91
C ILE A 238 15.49 -0.04 13.37
N ASN A 239 15.21 -0.04 12.08
CA ASN A 239 14.24 -0.93 11.43
C ASN A 239 14.91 -2.11 10.70
N LEU A 240 16.18 -2.40 11.01
CA LEU A 240 16.95 -3.39 10.24
C LEU A 240 16.30 -4.77 10.23
N SER A 241 15.70 -5.18 11.36
CA SER A 241 15.01 -6.48 11.45
C SER A 241 13.90 -6.59 10.41
N ASN A 242 13.02 -5.60 10.32
CA ASN A 242 11.93 -5.60 9.35
C ASN A 242 12.44 -5.49 7.91
N LEU A 243 13.35 -4.56 7.65
CA LEU A 243 13.89 -4.32 6.30
C LEU A 243 14.67 -5.51 5.76
N TYR A 244 15.52 -6.12 6.60
CA TYR A 244 16.33 -7.27 6.18
C TYR A 244 15.47 -8.47 5.83
N HIS A 245 14.51 -8.83 6.71
CA HIS A 245 13.65 -9.99 6.44
C HIS A 245 12.65 -9.72 5.32
N THR A 246 12.16 -8.50 5.18
CA THR A 246 11.36 -8.09 4.01
C THR A 246 12.16 -8.21 2.73
N TRP A 247 13.43 -7.79 2.73
CA TRP A 247 14.31 -7.93 1.57
C TRP A 247 14.57 -9.40 1.21
N GLN A 248 14.88 -10.27 2.19
CA GLN A 248 15.02 -11.70 1.95
C GLN A 248 13.73 -12.30 1.40
N TYR A 249 12.60 -12.00 2.03
CA TYR A 249 11.30 -12.52 1.60
C TYR A 249 10.90 -12.06 0.20
N THR A 250 11.26 -10.83 -0.16
CA THR A 250 10.98 -10.28 -1.49
C THR A 250 11.58 -11.14 -2.60
N GLN A 251 12.72 -11.81 -2.36
CA GLN A 251 13.38 -12.67 -3.35
C GLN A 251 12.52 -13.89 -3.73
N GLU A 252 11.81 -14.45 -2.74
CA GLU A 252 11.02 -15.68 -2.88
C GLU A 252 9.54 -15.38 -3.16
N SER A 253 9.11 -14.12 -3.00
CA SER A 253 7.71 -13.72 -3.18
C SER A 253 7.40 -13.33 -4.62
N MET A 254 6.13 -13.04 -4.89
CA MET A 254 5.66 -12.45 -6.16
C MET A 254 6.46 -11.21 -6.61
N ARG A 255 7.14 -10.54 -5.69
CA ARG A 255 7.99 -9.37 -5.96
C ARG A 255 9.42 -9.74 -6.37
N GLY A 256 9.79 -11.02 -6.29
CA GLY A 256 11.05 -11.56 -6.81
C GLY A 256 10.97 -11.86 -8.31
N LYS A 257 12.08 -12.27 -8.90
CA LYS A 257 12.14 -12.74 -10.27
C LYS A 257 11.57 -14.16 -10.36
N SER A 258 10.74 -14.44 -11.38
CA SER A 258 10.34 -15.81 -11.67
C SER A 258 11.52 -16.63 -12.18
N GLU A 259 11.65 -17.87 -11.72
CA GLU A 259 12.60 -18.84 -12.28
C GLU A 259 12.06 -19.48 -13.56
N LEU A 260 10.75 -19.32 -13.85
CA LEU A 260 10.15 -19.82 -15.08
C LEU A 260 10.51 -18.95 -16.28
N VAL A 261 10.92 -19.57 -17.36
CA VAL A 261 11.06 -18.91 -18.66
C VAL A 261 9.71 -19.01 -19.37
N LYS A 262 8.94 -17.94 -19.34
CA LYS A 262 7.64 -17.86 -20.03
C LYS A 262 7.84 -17.61 -21.53
N LYS A 263 6.98 -18.21 -22.37
CA LYS A 263 7.00 -18.02 -23.83
C LYS A 263 6.73 -16.57 -24.25
N ASN A 264 6.03 -15.78 -23.44
CA ASN A 264 5.77 -14.36 -23.67
C ASN A 264 6.59 -13.50 -22.68
N SER A 265 7.83 -13.23 -23.03
CA SER A 265 8.77 -12.47 -22.20
C SER A 265 8.47 -10.96 -22.18
N ALA A 266 7.63 -10.43 -23.08
CA ALA A 266 7.37 -9.00 -23.19
C ALA A 266 6.69 -8.40 -21.94
N ASN A 267 5.86 -9.17 -21.25
CA ASN A 267 5.18 -8.74 -20.02
C ASN A 267 6.07 -8.82 -18.77
N GLN A 268 7.15 -9.62 -18.79
CA GLN A 268 8.05 -9.75 -17.64
C GLN A 268 8.96 -8.54 -17.50
N THR A 269 9.13 -8.07 -16.27
CA THR A 269 10.20 -7.11 -15.95
C THR A 269 11.48 -7.86 -15.59
N SER A 270 12.63 -7.18 -15.68
CA SER A 270 13.94 -7.79 -15.39
C SER A 270 14.13 -8.22 -13.93
N SER A 271 13.36 -7.65 -12.99
CA SER A 271 13.67 -7.77 -11.56
C SER A 271 12.46 -7.77 -10.61
N GLY A 272 11.23 -7.78 -11.13
CA GLY A 272 10.06 -7.59 -10.28
C GLY A 272 8.77 -8.25 -10.79
N LEU A 273 7.69 -7.51 -10.64
CA LEU A 273 6.34 -7.90 -11.04
C LEU A 273 6.17 -7.81 -12.56
N ASP A 274 5.15 -8.46 -13.10
CA ASP A 274 4.79 -8.35 -14.52
C ASP A 274 4.22 -6.95 -14.82
N ARG A 275 4.50 -6.41 -16.03
CA ARG A 275 4.11 -5.05 -16.46
C ARG A 275 2.62 -4.80 -16.34
N ASP A 276 1.78 -5.73 -16.80
CA ASP A 276 0.32 -5.62 -16.74
C ASP A 276 -0.15 -5.53 -15.29
N TYR A 277 0.44 -6.30 -14.39
CA TYR A 277 0.09 -6.28 -12.97
C TYR A 277 0.53 -4.98 -12.27
N ILE A 278 1.69 -4.44 -12.63
CA ILE A 278 2.19 -3.15 -12.11
C ILE A 278 1.25 -2.02 -12.54
N THR A 279 0.85 -2.01 -13.82
CA THR A 279 0.13 -0.92 -14.46
C THR A 279 -1.39 -1.10 -14.46
N GLN A 280 -1.91 -2.13 -13.81
CA GLN A 280 -3.34 -2.41 -13.76
C GLN A 280 -4.14 -1.22 -13.23
N TRP A 281 -3.67 -0.54 -12.19
CA TRP A 281 -4.21 0.71 -11.66
C TRP A 281 -3.40 1.89 -12.20
N SER A 282 -3.63 2.23 -13.45
CA SER A 282 -3.09 3.41 -14.11
C SER A 282 -4.13 4.51 -14.17
N TYR A 283 -3.70 5.74 -13.89
CA TYR A 283 -4.53 6.92 -13.96
C TYR A 283 -4.80 7.29 -15.43
N GLY A 284 -6.00 7.70 -15.75
CA GLY A 284 -6.29 8.27 -17.07
C GLY A 284 -5.58 9.60 -17.27
N ILE A 285 -5.17 9.91 -18.50
CA ILE A 285 -4.52 11.19 -18.81
C ILE A 285 -5.46 12.36 -18.46
N ASP A 286 -6.69 12.27 -18.86
CA ASP A 286 -7.74 13.24 -18.58
C ASP A 286 -8.24 13.15 -17.12
N GLU A 287 -8.11 12.00 -16.46
CA GLU A 287 -8.38 11.82 -15.04
C GLU A 287 -7.47 12.69 -14.15
N THR A 288 -6.33 13.15 -14.65
CA THR A 288 -5.45 14.10 -13.95
C THR A 288 -6.16 15.40 -13.55
N TRP A 289 -7.21 15.79 -14.24
CA TRP A 289 -8.01 16.96 -13.90
C TRP A 289 -8.80 16.80 -12.58
N THR A 290 -8.85 15.59 -12.00
CA THR A 290 -9.39 15.39 -10.65
C THR A 290 -8.65 16.21 -9.60
N LEU A 291 -7.37 16.53 -9.81
CA LEU A 291 -6.62 17.44 -8.94
C LEU A 291 -7.32 18.80 -8.78
N LEU A 292 -8.10 19.24 -9.79
CA LEU A 292 -8.84 20.50 -9.81
C LEU A 292 -10.36 20.30 -9.66
N VAL A 293 -10.93 19.26 -10.28
CA VAL A 293 -12.37 18.96 -10.32
C VAL A 293 -12.58 17.51 -9.90
N PRO A 294 -13.03 17.20 -8.67
CA PRO A 294 -13.02 15.84 -8.11
C PRO A 294 -13.75 14.81 -8.98
N ASN A 295 -14.92 15.16 -9.51
CA ASN A 295 -15.74 14.21 -10.28
C ASN A 295 -15.41 14.20 -11.79
N THR A 296 -14.17 14.50 -12.20
CA THR A 296 -13.77 14.44 -13.62
C THR A 296 -14.06 13.06 -14.24
N LYS A 297 -13.97 11.99 -13.48
CA LYS A 297 -14.32 10.62 -13.88
C LYS A 297 -15.37 9.98 -12.95
N GLY A 298 -16.22 10.79 -12.30
CA GLY A 298 -17.34 10.31 -11.48
C GLY A 298 -17.02 10.01 -10.02
N GLY A 299 -15.78 10.11 -9.58
CA GLY A 299 -15.41 9.93 -8.19
C GLY A 299 -15.08 8.48 -7.83
N ALA A 300 -15.86 7.85 -6.95
CA ALA A 300 -15.63 6.47 -6.50
C ALA A 300 -16.41 5.44 -7.33
N SER A 301 -15.95 4.20 -7.30
CA SER A 301 -16.64 3.03 -7.89
C SER A 301 -17.80 2.57 -7.01
N VAL A 302 -18.75 3.47 -6.76
CA VAL A 302 -20.00 3.17 -6.07
C VAL A 302 -21.15 3.04 -7.07
N PRO A 303 -22.28 2.38 -6.72
CA PRO A 303 -23.44 2.33 -7.61
C PRO A 303 -23.93 3.73 -7.99
N LEU A 304 -24.17 3.95 -9.29
CA LEU A 304 -24.64 5.24 -9.82
C LEU A 304 -25.95 5.67 -9.15
N ALA A 305 -26.80 4.72 -8.84
CA ALA A 305 -28.10 4.95 -8.18
C ALA A 305 -28.00 5.56 -6.78
N GLN A 306 -26.81 5.54 -6.14
CA GLN A 306 -26.60 6.24 -4.86
C GLN A 306 -26.49 7.76 -5.01
N ASN A 307 -26.32 8.26 -6.23
CA ASN A 307 -26.27 9.70 -6.50
C ASN A 307 -27.65 10.24 -6.86
N GLU A 308 -28.47 10.54 -5.85
CA GLU A 308 -29.87 10.98 -6.02
C GLU A 308 -30.03 12.13 -7.01
N LYS A 309 -29.17 13.18 -6.91
CA LYS A 309 -29.22 14.35 -7.80
C LYS A 309 -28.92 13.98 -9.27
N ALA A 310 -28.02 13.06 -9.50
CA ALA A 310 -27.71 12.59 -10.85
C ALA A 310 -28.85 11.74 -11.40
N MET A 311 -29.49 10.97 -10.54
CA MET A 311 -30.63 10.10 -10.88
C MET A 311 -31.92 10.86 -11.22
N GLU A 312 -32.03 12.16 -10.89
CA GLU A 312 -33.12 13.01 -11.37
C GLU A 312 -33.18 13.08 -12.91
N LYS A 313 -32.06 12.84 -13.58
CA LYS A 313 -31.95 12.79 -15.05
C LYS A 313 -32.07 11.36 -15.63
N ALA A 314 -32.20 10.35 -14.78
CA ALA A 314 -32.25 8.99 -15.23
C ALA A 314 -33.60 8.66 -15.88
N ASN A 315 -33.56 7.99 -17.04
CA ASN A 315 -34.76 7.40 -17.62
C ASN A 315 -35.22 6.24 -16.72
N PRO A 316 -36.46 6.27 -16.21
CA PRO A 316 -37.01 5.22 -15.35
C PRO A 316 -36.92 3.82 -15.94
N GLU A 317 -36.98 3.71 -17.26
CA GLU A 317 -36.90 2.44 -18.00
C GLU A 317 -35.57 1.70 -17.73
N PHE A 318 -34.48 2.42 -17.49
CA PHE A 318 -33.15 1.85 -17.27
C PHE A 318 -32.72 1.85 -15.80
N TYR A 319 -33.61 2.16 -14.87
CA TYR A 319 -33.26 2.34 -13.45
C TYR A 319 -32.60 1.09 -12.83
N GLN A 320 -33.05 -0.10 -13.16
CA GLN A 320 -32.44 -1.35 -12.68
C GLN A 320 -31.02 -1.56 -13.18
N ILE A 321 -30.72 -1.09 -14.40
CA ILE A 321 -29.37 -1.15 -14.97
C ILE A 321 -28.47 -0.17 -14.21
N TYR A 322 -28.96 1.05 -13.94
CA TYR A 322 -28.17 2.05 -13.21
C TYR A 322 -27.86 1.64 -11.75
N GLN A 323 -28.64 0.77 -11.15
CA GLN A 323 -28.33 0.20 -9.82
C GLN A 323 -27.09 -0.70 -9.86
N GLN A 324 -26.78 -1.32 -10.99
CA GLN A 324 -25.63 -2.19 -11.20
C GLN A 324 -24.43 -1.47 -11.81
N MET A 325 -24.63 -0.28 -12.37
CA MET A 325 -23.56 0.50 -12.98
C MET A 325 -22.82 1.35 -11.94
N GLY A 326 -21.49 1.44 -12.10
CA GLY A 326 -20.68 2.31 -11.27
C GLY A 326 -20.80 3.78 -11.64
N GLN A 327 -20.66 4.65 -10.63
CA GLN A 327 -20.56 6.09 -10.85
C GLN A 327 -19.24 6.47 -11.55
N TYR A 328 -18.14 5.78 -11.23
CA TYR A 328 -16.83 5.97 -11.84
C TYR A 328 -16.77 5.39 -13.26
N TRP A 329 -16.23 6.16 -14.21
CA TRP A 329 -16.02 5.76 -15.62
C TRP A 329 -14.59 5.97 -16.12
N GLY A 330 -13.59 6.03 -15.21
CA GLY A 330 -12.18 6.17 -15.56
C GLY A 330 -11.52 4.85 -15.96
N ASP A 331 -10.18 4.92 -16.13
CA ASP A 331 -9.39 3.81 -16.66
C ASP A 331 -8.98 2.76 -15.63
N GLN A 332 -9.13 3.06 -14.34
CA GLN A 332 -8.78 2.11 -13.28
C GLN A 332 -9.86 1.01 -13.16
N PRO A 333 -9.50 -0.22 -12.78
CA PRO A 333 -10.49 -1.29 -12.56
C PRO A 333 -11.52 -0.95 -11.50
N GLY A 334 -11.14 -0.08 -10.56
CA GLY A 334 -11.99 0.44 -9.49
C GLY A 334 -11.20 1.44 -8.65
N THR A 335 -11.92 2.36 -8.01
CA THR A 335 -11.32 3.36 -7.13
C THR A 335 -12.25 3.70 -5.97
N SER A 336 -11.66 3.99 -4.80
CA SER A 336 -12.41 4.51 -3.65
C SER A 336 -12.62 6.02 -3.73
N GLY A 337 -12.11 6.69 -4.76
CA GLY A 337 -12.29 8.12 -5.02
C GLY A 337 -11.13 8.75 -5.78
N PRO A 338 -11.25 10.01 -6.15
CA PRO A 338 -10.26 10.76 -6.93
C PRO A 338 -9.16 11.33 -6.05
N VAL A 339 -8.02 11.64 -6.65
CA VAL A 339 -6.99 12.49 -6.04
C VAL A 339 -7.36 13.95 -6.25
N TYR A 340 -7.78 14.65 -5.20
CA TYR A 340 -8.17 16.05 -5.22
C TYR A 340 -7.39 16.86 -4.19
N VAL A 341 -6.68 17.89 -4.63
CA VAL A 341 -5.80 18.70 -3.76
C VAL A 341 -6.43 20.04 -3.34
N GLY A 342 -7.64 20.33 -3.78
CA GLY A 342 -8.33 21.59 -3.53
C GLY A 342 -8.29 22.54 -4.74
N ALA A 343 -9.45 23.03 -5.18
CA ALA A 343 -9.54 23.90 -6.37
C ALA A 343 -8.76 25.20 -6.20
N PHE A 344 -8.90 25.86 -5.05
CA PHE A 344 -8.15 27.07 -4.76
C PHE A 344 -6.65 26.83 -4.56
N VAL A 345 -6.27 25.65 -4.06
CA VAL A 345 -4.86 25.23 -3.93
C VAL A 345 -4.20 25.12 -5.31
N MET A 346 -4.92 24.57 -6.29
CA MET A 346 -4.44 24.51 -7.68
C MET A 346 -4.20 25.89 -8.27
N MET A 347 -5.08 26.85 -8.01
CA MET A 347 -4.88 28.25 -8.45
C MET A 347 -3.63 28.85 -7.82
N LEU A 348 -3.40 28.62 -6.54
CA LEU A 348 -2.20 29.11 -5.84
C LEU A 348 -0.94 28.39 -6.33
N PHE A 349 -1.01 27.11 -6.64
CA PHE A 349 0.09 26.35 -7.22
C PHE A 349 0.50 26.93 -8.58
N VAL A 350 -0.45 27.14 -9.48
CA VAL A 350 -0.21 27.78 -10.78
C VAL A 350 0.39 29.19 -10.61
N LEU A 351 -0.13 29.96 -9.69
CA LEU A 351 0.46 31.27 -9.35
C LEU A 351 1.90 31.12 -8.85
N GLY A 352 2.18 30.10 -8.05
CA GLY A 352 3.50 29.78 -7.53
C GLY A 352 4.53 29.54 -8.62
N LEU A 353 4.14 28.88 -9.71
CA LEU A 353 5.01 28.65 -10.86
C LEU A 353 5.50 29.96 -11.48
N PHE A 354 4.72 31.02 -11.42
CA PHE A 354 5.09 32.31 -11.96
C PHE A 354 5.86 33.18 -10.97
N ILE A 355 5.39 33.29 -9.72
CA ILE A 355 5.90 34.29 -8.79
C ILE A 355 6.97 33.78 -7.82
N VAL A 356 7.00 32.50 -7.46
CA VAL A 356 8.02 31.97 -6.54
C VAL A 356 9.37 31.93 -7.22
N LYS A 357 10.42 32.37 -6.51
CA LYS A 357 11.80 32.42 -7.02
C LYS A 357 12.64 31.31 -6.40
N GLY A 358 13.73 30.98 -7.06
CA GLY A 358 14.73 30.01 -6.56
C GLY A 358 14.55 28.58 -7.09
N PRO A 359 15.54 27.72 -6.83
CA PRO A 359 15.58 26.36 -7.39
C PRO A 359 14.53 25.44 -6.80
N MET A 360 14.06 25.69 -5.56
CA MET A 360 13.03 24.87 -4.89
C MET A 360 11.72 24.80 -5.70
N LYS A 361 11.31 25.91 -6.34
CA LYS A 361 10.14 25.91 -7.23
C LYS A 361 10.25 24.85 -8.33
N TRP A 362 11.41 24.79 -8.97
CA TRP A 362 11.66 23.87 -10.09
C TRP A 362 11.75 22.42 -9.62
N ALA A 363 12.30 22.20 -8.43
CA ALA A 363 12.33 20.89 -7.79
C ALA A 363 10.91 20.37 -7.51
N LEU A 364 10.05 21.21 -6.92
CA LEU A 364 8.66 20.85 -6.65
C LEU A 364 7.88 20.62 -7.94
N LEU A 365 8.06 21.47 -8.95
CA LEU A 365 7.43 21.26 -10.26
C LEU A 365 7.89 19.97 -10.92
N ALA A 366 9.20 19.71 -10.95
CA ALA A 366 9.74 18.50 -11.56
C ALA A 366 9.21 17.23 -10.88
N ALA A 367 9.15 17.24 -9.54
CA ALA A 367 8.56 16.14 -8.79
C ALA A 367 7.06 15.96 -9.10
N THR A 368 6.30 17.05 -9.19
CA THR A 368 4.87 17.02 -9.57
C THR A 368 4.70 16.43 -10.96
N VAL A 369 5.42 16.93 -11.95
CA VAL A 369 5.33 16.46 -13.35
C VAL A 369 5.73 14.99 -13.44
N LEU A 370 6.83 14.61 -12.80
CA LEU A 370 7.26 13.21 -12.76
C LEU A 370 6.17 12.28 -12.20
N SER A 371 5.55 12.67 -11.09
CA SER A 371 4.51 11.85 -10.46
C SER A 371 3.27 11.73 -11.33
N VAL A 372 2.85 12.79 -12.01
CA VAL A 372 1.73 12.78 -12.95
C VAL A 372 2.02 11.85 -14.13
N LEU A 373 3.18 11.99 -14.77
CA LEU A 373 3.56 11.16 -15.93
C LEU A 373 3.64 9.67 -15.56
N LEU A 374 4.22 9.34 -14.42
CA LEU A 374 4.31 7.95 -13.95
C LEU A 374 2.96 7.39 -13.48
N SER A 375 2.03 8.22 -12.99
CA SER A 375 0.69 7.77 -12.61
C SER A 375 -0.14 7.28 -13.80
N TRP A 376 0.14 7.76 -15.00
CA TRP A 376 -0.53 7.33 -16.23
C TRP A 376 -0.20 5.88 -16.62
N GLY A 377 0.90 5.32 -16.12
CA GLY A 377 1.26 3.90 -16.27
C GLY A 377 1.08 3.38 -17.70
N ARG A 378 0.10 2.46 -17.90
CA ARG A 378 -0.21 1.88 -19.22
C ARG A 378 -0.67 2.91 -20.24
N ASN A 379 -1.23 4.03 -19.81
CA ASN A 379 -1.67 5.11 -20.70
C ASN A 379 -0.49 5.96 -21.21
N PHE A 380 0.71 5.76 -20.67
CA PHE A 380 1.97 6.35 -21.12
C PHE A 380 3.13 5.36 -20.97
N MET A 381 2.94 4.16 -21.55
CA MET A 381 3.80 3.00 -21.34
C MET A 381 5.26 3.25 -21.70
N TRP A 382 5.53 3.97 -22.79
CA TRP A 382 6.90 4.33 -23.18
C TRP A 382 7.71 4.97 -22.04
N PHE A 383 7.11 5.90 -21.30
CA PHE A 383 7.77 6.55 -20.18
C PHE A 383 7.85 5.63 -18.95
N THR A 384 6.80 4.86 -18.74
CA THR A 384 6.74 3.88 -17.63
C THR A 384 7.80 2.79 -17.79
N ASP A 385 8.03 2.29 -18.99
CA ASP A 385 9.05 1.28 -19.29
C ASP A 385 10.46 1.76 -18.94
N LEU A 386 10.79 3.04 -19.15
CA LEU A 386 12.08 3.59 -18.71
C LEU A 386 12.32 3.40 -17.22
N PHE A 387 11.26 3.52 -16.41
CA PHE A 387 11.36 3.32 -14.96
C PHE A 387 11.35 1.85 -14.59
N LEU A 388 10.54 1.02 -15.23
CA LEU A 388 10.48 -0.41 -15.01
C LEU A 388 11.82 -1.11 -15.33
N ASP A 389 12.51 -0.66 -16.37
CA ASP A 389 13.70 -1.31 -16.87
C ASP A 389 14.99 -0.74 -16.26
N TYR A 390 15.06 0.57 -15.96
CA TYR A 390 16.30 1.23 -15.57
C TYR A 390 16.32 1.80 -14.15
N VAL A 391 15.14 2.06 -13.52
CA VAL A 391 15.15 2.64 -12.18
C VAL A 391 15.08 1.53 -11.13
N PRO A 392 16.11 1.41 -10.27
CA PRO A 392 16.19 0.33 -9.30
C PRO A 392 14.92 0.24 -8.42
N MET A 393 14.44 -0.97 -8.19
CA MET A 393 13.28 -1.32 -7.35
C MET A 393 11.91 -0.85 -7.88
N TYR A 394 11.80 0.00 -8.91
CA TYR A 394 10.52 0.50 -9.38
C TYR A 394 9.56 -0.63 -9.79
N ALA A 395 10.07 -1.65 -10.48
CA ALA A 395 9.31 -2.83 -10.90
C ALA A 395 8.84 -3.76 -9.76
N LYS A 396 9.19 -3.46 -8.50
CA LYS A 396 8.72 -4.22 -7.33
C LYS A 396 7.40 -3.70 -6.75
N PHE A 397 6.92 -2.56 -7.24
CA PHE A 397 5.71 -1.90 -6.75
C PHE A 397 4.61 -1.96 -7.79
N ARG A 398 3.37 -2.14 -7.32
CA ARG A 398 2.18 -2.10 -8.16
C ARG A 398 1.39 -0.83 -7.93
N THR A 399 0.30 -0.61 -8.72
CA THR A 399 -0.61 0.52 -8.55
C THR A 399 0.12 1.84 -8.74
N VAL A 400 0.59 2.06 -9.97
CA VAL A 400 1.38 3.24 -10.34
C VAL A 400 0.65 4.56 -10.04
N ALA A 401 -0.69 4.59 -10.06
CA ALA A 401 -1.48 5.77 -9.67
C ALA A 401 -1.15 6.30 -8.27
N SER A 402 -0.70 5.43 -7.34
CA SER A 402 -0.32 5.81 -5.98
C SER A 402 0.84 6.81 -5.92
N ILE A 403 1.63 6.98 -7.00
CA ILE A 403 2.74 7.93 -7.03
C ILE A 403 2.26 9.39 -6.99
N LEU A 404 0.97 9.65 -7.23
CA LEU A 404 0.36 10.98 -7.10
C LEU A 404 0.47 11.57 -5.69
N VAL A 405 0.81 10.79 -4.66
CA VAL A 405 1.17 11.30 -3.32
C VAL A 405 2.30 12.32 -3.36
N ILE A 406 3.17 12.26 -4.38
CA ILE A 406 4.19 13.27 -4.63
C ILE A 406 3.54 14.61 -5.01
N ALA A 407 2.61 14.59 -5.98
CA ALA A 407 1.86 15.78 -6.39
C ALA A 407 1.04 16.35 -5.24
N GLU A 408 0.40 15.50 -4.44
CA GLU A 408 -0.35 15.91 -3.24
C GLU A 408 0.52 16.60 -2.19
N PHE A 409 1.81 16.31 -2.13
CA PHE A 409 2.74 16.99 -1.25
C PHE A 409 3.28 18.29 -1.88
N THR A 410 3.69 18.21 -3.14
CA THR A 410 4.41 19.32 -3.81
C THR A 410 3.49 20.45 -4.21
N ILE A 411 2.25 20.16 -4.62
CA ILE A 411 1.26 21.18 -5.00
C ILE A 411 0.90 22.07 -3.82
N PRO A 412 0.44 21.58 -2.66
CA PRO A 412 0.14 22.43 -1.51
C PRO A 412 1.39 23.17 -0.99
N LEU A 413 2.56 22.55 -1.01
CA LEU A 413 3.78 23.22 -0.56
C LEU A 413 4.13 24.43 -1.44
N LEU A 414 4.08 24.29 -2.77
CA LEU A 414 4.33 25.41 -3.69
C LEU A 414 3.21 26.47 -3.63
N ALA A 415 1.95 26.04 -3.47
CA ALA A 415 0.82 26.92 -3.26
C ALA A 415 1.01 27.79 -2.00
N MET A 416 1.49 27.18 -0.90
CA MET A 416 1.77 27.92 0.32
C MET A 416 2.96 28.87 0.19
N LEU A 417 4.01 28.48 -0.55
CA LEU A 417 5.11 29.40 -0.87
C LEU A 417 4.63 30.61 -1.69
N ALA A 418 3.68 30.39 -2.61
CA ALA A 418 3.05 31.47 -3.36
C ALA A 418 2.21 32.38 -2.44
N LEU A 419 1.35 31.80 -1.61
CA LEU A 419 0.50 32.53 -0.69
C LEU A 419 1.31 33.38 0.31
N LYS A 420 2.38 32.79 0.86
CA LYS A 420 3.34 33.51 1.71
C LYS A 420 3.87 34.74 0.99
N LYS A 421 4.35 34.56 -0.26
CA LYS A 421 4.87 35.66 -1.06
C LYS A 421 3.82 36.74 -1.36
N VAL A 422 2.60 36.33 -1.69
CA VAL A 422 1.48 37.26 -1.97
C VAL A 422 1.16 38.14 -0.75
N LEU A 423 1.07 37.55 0.44
CA LEU A 423 0.65 38.23 1.66
C LEU A 423 1.79 38.99 2.36
N GLU A 424 3.06 38.55 2.16
CA GLU A 424 4.22 39.18 2.81
C GLU A 424 4.91 40.25 1.93
N THR A 425 4.57 40.32 0.62
CA THR A 425 5.12 41.34 -0.28
C THR A 425 4.24 42.60 -0.23
N GLU A 426 4.82 43.70 0.19
CA GLU A 426 4.12 44.98 0.17
C GLU A 426 3.79 45.42 -1.26
N ASN A 427 2.54 45.87 -1.47
CA ASN A 427 2.03 46.28 -2.79
C ASN A 427 2.24 45.22 -3.90
N PHE A 428 2.04 43.93 -3.58
CA PHE A 428 2.28 42.81 -4.47
C PHE A 428 1.78 42.97 -5.90
N LEU A 429 0.57 43.53 -6.10
CA LEU A 429 -0.03 43.70 -7.43
C LEU A 429 0.70 44.72 -8.31
N LYS A 430 1.41 45.70 -7.70
CA LYS A 430 2.20 46.73 -8.42
C LYS A 430 3.61 46.18 -8.75
N GLY A 431 4.09 45.19 -8.03
CA GLY A 431 5.41 44.58 -8.27
C GLY A 431 5.47 43.83 -9.57
N THR A 432 6.68 43.47 -9.96
CA THR A 432 6.99 42.70 -11.17
C THR A 432 7.74 41.42 -10.82
N THR A 433 7.60 40.44 -11.69
CA THR A 433 8.40 39.18 -11.63
C THR A 433 9.03 38.97 -13.02
N PRO A 434 10.35 38.74 -13.10
CA PRO A 434 11.03 38.56 -14.36
C PRO A 434 10.61 37.25 -15.04
N LEU A 435 10.35 37.33 -16.34
CA LEU A 435 10.11 36.19 -17.24
C LEU A 435 11.27 36.13 -18.23
N LEU A 436 11.92 34.96 -18.33
CA LEU A 436 12.91 34.69 -19.37
C LEU A 436 12.17 34.34 -20.66
N VAL A 437 12.29 35.15 -21.66
CA VAL A 437 11.68 34.93 -22.97
C VAL A 437 12.80 34.70 -23.99
N GLY A 438 12.70 33.62 -24.74
CA GLY A 438 13.56 33.39 -25.90
C GLY A 438 13.13 34.33 -27.04
N THR A 439 14.08 35.04 -27.64
CA THR A 439 13.84 35.85 -28.85
C THR A 439 14.08 35.02 -30.10
N ALA A 440 13.56 35.46 -31.25
CA ALA A 440 13.79 34.84 -32.53
C ALA A 440 15.28 34.71 -32.91
N SER A 441 16.14 35.50 -32.24
CA SER A 441 17.61 35.43 -32.37
C SER A 441 18.28 34.49 -31.36
N HIS A 442 17.55 33.55 -30.71
CA HIS A 442 18.04 32.62 -29.70
C HIS A 442 18.65 33.23 -28.43
N ARG A 443 18.42 34.55 -28.21
CA ARG A 443 18.85 35.25 -26.99
C ARG A 443 17.73 35.18 -25.93
N LEU A 444 18.08 34.81 -24.69
CA LEU A 444 17.18 34.90 -23.55
C LEU A 444 17.12 36.35 -23.06
N VAL A 445 15.96 36.99 -23.18
CA VAL A 445 15.70 38.34 -22.66
C VAL A 445 14.83 38.22 -21.42
N CYS A 446 15.23 38.96 -20.38
CA CYS A 446 14.43 39.05 -19.15
C CYS A 446 13.39 40.16 -19.33
N ARG A 447 12.11 39.80 -19.39
CA ARG A 447 10.97 40.74 -19.46
C ARG A 447 10.30 40.79 -18.07
N GLU A 448 10.17 42.03 -17.57
CA GLU A 448 9.44 42.28 -16.32
C GLU A 448 7.93 42.25 -16.57
N VAL A 449 7.24 41.29 -15.92
CA VAL A 449 5.78 41.13 -16.00
C VAL A 449 5.16 41.52 -14.67
N LYS A 450 4.11 42.34 -14.69
CA LYS A 450 3.38 42.76 -13.48
C LYS A 450 2.76 41.56 -12.79
N ASN A 451 2.90 41.48 -11.48
CA ASN A 451 2.34 40.38 -10.68
C ASN A 451 0.82 40.24 -10.84
N ARG A 452 0.10 41.35 -11.05
CA ARG A 452 -1.33 41.32 -11.36
C ARG A 452 -1.66 40.50 -12.62
N SER A 453 -0.79 40.50 -13.62
CA SER A 453 -0.98 39.72 -14.84
C SER A 453 -0.79 38.22 -14.56
N TRP A 454 0.20 37.86 -13.76
CA TRP A 454 0.38 36.48 -13.31
C TRP A 454 -0.78 35.97 -12.48
N PHE A 455 -1.30 36.83 -11.59
CA PHE A 455 -2.48 36.51 -10.78
C PHE A 455 -3.72 36.28 -11.67
N ALA A 456 -3.99 37.20 -12.63
CA ALA A 456 -5.10 37.05 -13.57
C ALA A 456 -4.94 35.81 -14.48
N LEU A 457 -3.72 35.53 -14.95
CA LEU A 457 -3.44 34.35 -15.77
C LEU A 457 -3.66 33.05 -14.96
N SER A 458 -3.24 33.00 -13.69
CA SER A 458 -3.45 31.84 -12.83
C SER A 458 -4.93 31.57 -12.58
N PHE A 459 -5.71 32.64 -12.37
CA PHE A 459 -7.16 32.53 -12.26
C PHE A 459 -7.78 32.02 -13.56
N LEU A 460 -7.37 32.53 -14.71
CA LEU A 460 -7.88 32.10 -16.02
C LEU A 460 -7.54 30.63 -16.31
N LEU A 461 -6.31 30.20 -16.00
CA LEU A 461 -5.86 28.82 -16.21
C LEU A 461 -6.51 27.80 -15.28
N THR A 462 -7.16 28.22 -14.22
CA THR A 462 -7.85 27.33 -13.28
C THR A 462 -9.37 27.55 -13.30
N ALA A 463 -9.86 28.69 -12.84
CA ALA A 463 -11.28 29.01 -12.87
C ALA A 463 -11.85 29.06 -14.29
N GLY A 464 -11.10 29.62 -15.25
CA GLY A 464 -11.48 29.64 -16.67
C GLY A 464 -11.61 28.24 -17.27
N MET A 465 -10.69 27.31 -16.89
CA MET A 465 -10.81 25.91 -17.30
C MET A 465 -12.05 25.23 -16.70
N CYS A 466 -12.36 25.48 -15.42
CA CYS A 466 -13.58 24.95 -14.80
C CYS A 466 -14.85 25.41 -15.58
N VAL A 467 -14.91 26.67 -15.99
CA VAL A 467 -16.01 27.20 -16.80
C VAL A 467 -16.04 26.56 -18.18
N ALA A 468 -14.91 26.43 -18.85
CA ALA A 468 -14.82 25.78 -20.16
C ALA A 468 -15.30 24.30 -20.09
N PHE A 469 -14.90 23.56 -19.07
CA PHE A 469 -15.35 22.19 -18.82
C PHE A 469 -16.85 22.11 -18.53
N ALA A 470 -17.39 23.07 -17.78
CA ALA A 470 -18.82 23.10 -17.44
C ALA A 470 -19.71 23.41 -18.67
N ILE A 471 -19.25 24.29 -19.57
CA ILE A 471 -20.04 24.72 -20.75
C ILE A 471 -19.87 23.75 -21.90
N MET A 472 -18.68 23.19 -22.09
CA MET A 472 -18.34 22.32 -23.23
C MET A 472 -17.76 20.97 -22.76
N PRO A 473 -18.46 20.20 -21.90
CA PRO A 473 -17.92 19.00 -21.30
C PRO A 473 -17.46 17.96 -22.35
N SER A 474 -18.27 17.71 -23.35
CA SER A 474 -17.99 16.71 -24.39
C SER A 474 -16.89 17.09 -25.39
N VAL A 475 -16.46 18.38 -25.40
CA VAL A 475 -15.32 18.83 -26.23
C VAL A 475 -14.01 18.43 -25.56
N PHE A 476 -13.92 18.59 -24.24
CA PHE A 476 -12.73 18.30 -23.47
C PHE A 476 -12.66 16.85 -22.98
N PHE A 477 -13.81 16.24 -22.74
CA PHE A 477 -13.96 14.86 -22.27
C PHE A 477 -14.98 14.12 -23.15
N PRO A 478 -14.54 13.49 -24.24
CA PRO A 478 -15.45 12.81 -25.17
C PRO A 478 -16.06 11.56 -24.55
N ASP A 479 -15.36 10.92 -23.61
CA ASP A 479 -15.71 9.61 -23.06
C ASP A 479 -16.32 9.73 -21.65
N PHE A 480 -17.64 9.59 -21.59
CA PHE A 480 -18.41 9.47 -20.35
C PHE A 480 -18.91 8.04 -20.10
N VAL A 481 -18.50 7.09 -20.94
CA VAL A 481 -18.74 5.65 -20.77
C VAL A 481 -17.44 4.93 -21.09
N SER A 482 -16.99 4.08 -20.20
CA SER A 482 -15.70 3.40 -20.38
C SER A 482 -15.79 2.28 -21.43
N ASN A 483 -14.68 1.95 -22.07
CA ASN A 483 -14.61 0.83 -23.02
C ASN A 483 -14.95 -0.53 -22.37
N ALA A 484 -14.73 -0.67 -21.07
CA ALA A 484 -15.09 -1.88 -20.33
C ALA A 484 -16.62 -1.99 -20.20
N GLU A 485 -17.30 -0.88 -19.90
CA GLU A 485 -18.75 -0.83 -19.82
C GLU A 485 -19.40 -1.07 -21.19
N LEU A 486 -18.87 -0.46 -22.24
CA LEU A 486 -19.37 -0.69 -23.61
C LEU A 486 -19.31 -2.17 -24.00
N ARG A 487 -18.24 -2.87 -23.61
CA ARG A 487 -18.13 -4.33 -23.82
C ARG A 487 -19.12 -5.12 -22.97
N ALA A 488 -19.31 -4.74 -21.71
CA ALA A 488 -20.28 -5.40 -20.83
C ALA A 488 -21.73 -5.22 -21.30
N LEU A 489 -22.04 -4.07 -21.91
CA LEU A 489 -23.36 -3.74 -22.44
C LEU A 489 -23.59 -4.27 -23.88
N ALA A 490 -22.58 -4.82 -24.54
CA ALA A 490 -22.65 -5.24 -25.95
C ALA A 490 -23.69 -6.34 -26.25
N SER A 491 -24.15 -7.05 -25.22
CA SER A 491 -25.23 -8.06 -25.36
C SER A 491 -26.64 -7.47 -25.40
N ILE A 492 -26.80 -6.16 -25.08
CA ILE A 492 -28.09 -5.48 -25.11
C ILE A 492 -28.44 -5.14 -26.55
N PRO A 493 -29.68 -5.39 -27.02
CA PRO A 493 -30.10 -5.02 -28.36
C PRO A 493 -29.92 -3.53 -28.66
N SER A 494 -29.51 -3.18 -29.87
CA SER A 494 -29.13 -1.81 -30.25
C SER A 494 -30.23 -0.79 -30.04
N GLU A 495 -31.48 -1.20 -30.16
CA GLU A 495 -32.67 -0.36 -29.94
C GLU A 495 -32.76 0.16 -28.47
N TYR A 496 -32.30 -0.61 -27.49
CA TYR A 496 -32.23 -0.21 -26.08
C TYR A 496 -30.84 0.35 -25.70
N LEU A 497 -29.78 -0.15 -26.34
CA LEU A 497 -28.42 0.23 -26.03
C LEU A 497 -28.15 1.72 -26.33
N THR A 498 -28.60 2.22 -27.48
CA THR A 498 -28.34 3.62 -27.86
C THR A 498 -29.02 4.62 -26.92
N PRO A 499 -30.31 4.49 -26.56
CA PRO A 499 -30.95 5.36 -25.57
C PRO A 499 -30.32 5.24 -24.18
N LEU A 500 -29.95 4.02 -23.74
CA LEU A 500 -29.29 3.76 -22.48
C LEU A 500 -27.95 4.51 -22.39
N ILE A 501 -27.07 4.36 -23.39
CA ILE A 501 -25.78 5.04 -23.41
C ILE A 501 -25.94 6.56 -23.46
N SER A 502 -26.89 7.06 -24.24
CA SER A 502 -27.16 8.49 -24.33
C SER A 502 -27.59 9.07 -22.98
N ASN A 503 -28.51 8.41 -22.28
CA ASN A 503 -28.99 8.86 -20.98
C ASN A 503 -27.93 8.70 -19.89
N LEU A 504 -27.17 7.60 -19.88
CA LEU A 504 -26.03 7.41 -18.98
C LEU A 504 -25.00 8.55 -19.13
N ARG A 505 -24.71 8.93 -20.38
CA ARG A 505 -23.82 10.04 -20.67
C ARG A 505 -24.36 11.36 -20.13
N GLU A 506 -25.66 11.64 -20.28
CA GLU A 506 -26.28 12.84 -19.71
C GLU A 506 -26.19 12.88 -18.18
N ILE A 507 -26.46 11.76 -17.52
CA ILE A 507 -26.32 11.62 -16.04
C ILE A 507 -24.88 11.97 -15.62
N ARG A 508 -23.88 11.37 -16.25
CA ARG A 508 -22.47 11.56 -15.90
C ARG A 508 -21.96 12.96 -16.25
N ILE A 509 -22.40 13.56 -17.33
CA ILE A 509 -22.13 14.96 -17.65
C ILE A 509 -22.67 15.86 -16.52
N SER A 510 -23.85 15.57 -15.98
CA SER A 510 -24.41 16.35 -14.89
C SER A 510 -23.56 16.29 -13.62
N ILE A 511 -23.01 15.11 -13.28
CA ILE A 511 -22.09 14.91 -12.14
C ILE A 511 -20.82 15.76 -12.34
N PHE A 512 -20.24 15.68 -13.51
CA PHE A 512 -19.00 16.39 -13.85
C PHE A 512 -19.19 17.91 -13.84
N THR A 513 -20.21 18.41 -14.53
CA THR A 513 -20.44 19.85 -14.67
C THR A 513 -20.81 20.52 -13.34
N ALA A 514 -21.55 19.82 -12.46
CA ALA A 514 -21.84 20.31 -11.12
C ALA A 514 -20.55 20.57 -10.30
N ASP A 515 -19.57 19.67 -10.39
CA ASP A 515 -18.28 19.85 -9.72
C ASP A 515 -17.36 20.88 -10.41
N CYS A 516 -17.49 21.07 -11.72
CA CYS A 516 -16.81 22.16 -12.42
C CYS A 516 -17.26 23.53 -11.87
N TRP A 517 -18.57 23.73 -11.74
CA TRP A 517 -19.13 24.97 -11.15
C TRP A 517 -18.72 25.14 -9.67
N ARG A 518 -18.75 24.05 -8.89
CA ARG A 518 -18.28 24.07 -7.50
C ARG A 518 -16.83 24.56 -7.42
N SER A 519 -15.93 23.94 -8.20
CA SER A 519 -14.52 24.32 -8.22
C SER A 519 -14.32 25.78 -8.68
N PHE A 520 -15.07 26.21 -9.70
CA PHE A 520 -15.07 27.62 -10.13
C PHE A 520 -15.42 28.57 -8.98
N PHE A 521 -16.52 28.33 -8.25
CA PHE A 521 -16.96 29.22 -7.18
C PHE A 521 -15.99 29.22 -6.00
N VAL A 522 -15.36 28.10 -5.68
CA VAL A 522 -14.32 28.02 -4.65
C VAL A 522 -13.11 28.87 -5.04
N ILE A 523 -12.64 28.77 -6.28
CA ILE A 523 -11.52 29.56 -6.78
C ILE A 523 -11.90 31.06 -6.77
N LEU A 524 -13.09 31.40 -7.22
CA LEU A 524 -13.58 32.76 -7.26
C LEU A 524 -13.64 33.38 -5.84
N ALA A 525 -14.23 32.67 -4.87
CA ALA A 525 -14.33 33.11 -3.50
C ALA A 525 -12.94 33.32 -2.86
N GLY A 526 -12.02 32.34 -3.02
CA GLY A 526 -10.64 32.48 -2.53
C GLY A 526 -9.90 33.66 -3.18
N THR A 527 -10.11 33.84 -4.48
CA THR A 527 -9.55 34.97 -5.23
C THR A 527 -10.08 36.32 -4.72
N VAL A 528 -11.36 36.42 -4.48
CA VAL A 528 -11.98 37.65 -3.91
C VAL A 528 -11.38 37.96 -2.55
N VAL A 529 -11.26 36.98 -1.66
CA VAL A 529 -10.64 37.17 -0.34
C VAL A 529 -9.21 37.70 -0.47
N LEU A 530 -8.40 37.12 -1.36
CA LEU A 530 -7.04 37.58 -1.60
C LEU A 530 -7.00 39.01 -2.18
N VAL A 531 -7.85 39.32 -3.15
CA VAL A 531 -7.91 40.63 -3.75
C VAL A 531 -8.27 41.67 -2.70
N LEU A 532 -9.24 41.42 -1.82
CA LEU A 532 -9.60 42.31 -0.72
C LEU A 532 -8.43 42.54 0.25
N ALA A 533 -7.66 41.50 0.55
CA ALA A 533 -6.44 41.58 1.35
C ALA A 533 -5.36 42.46 0.66
N LEU A 534 -5.12 42.24 -0.64
CA LEU A 534 -4.14 42.96 -1.44
C LEU A 534 -4.51 44.44 -1.66
N LEU A 535 -5.78 44.75 -1.70
CA LEU A 535 -6.31 46.10 -1.75
C LEU A 535 -6.36 46.76 -0.35
N LYS A 536 -5.85 46.11 0.70
CA LYS A 536 -5.86 46.58 2.11
C LYS A 536 -7.26 46.82 2.69
N LYS A 537 -8.32 46.27 2.05
CA LYS A 537 -9.70 46.32 2.52
C LYS A 537 -10.00 45.24 3.57
N LEU A 538 -9.17 44.21 3.63
CA LEU A 538 -9.23 43.10 4.58
C LEU A 538 -7.85 42.92 5.22
N GLN A 539 -7.80 42.84 6.55
CA GLN A 539 -6.52 42.56 7.22
C GLN A 539 -6.01 41.12 6.89
N PRO A 540 -4.71 40.92 6.68
CA PRO A 540 -4.16 39.62 6.31
C PRO A 540 -4.57 38.47 7.23
N LYS A 541 -4.68 38.70 8.55
CA LYS A 541 -5.09 37.66 9.51
C LYS A 541 -6.53 37.15 9.27
N TYR A 542 -7.45 38.07 8.92
CA TYR A 542 -8.84 37.72 8.60
C TYR A 542 -8.93 37.07 7.21
N ALA A 543 -8.09 37.49 6.26
CA ALA A 543 -8.02 36.85 4.98
C ALA A 543 -7.57 35.35 5.13
N VAL A 544 -6.55 35.09 5.92
CA VAL A 544 -6.09 33.71 6.21
C VAL A 544 -7.19 32.89 6.89
N ALA A 545 -7.92 33.49 7.86
CA ALA A 545 -9.03 32.81 8.53
C ALA A 545 -10.19 32.48 7.56
N LEU A 546 -10.54 33.40 6.66
CA LEU A 546 -11.57 33.17 5.66
C LEU A 546 -11.14 32.12 4.62
N LEU A 547 -9.87 32.13 4.19
CA LEU A 547 -9.33 31.13 3.31
C LEU A 547 -9.30 29.76 4.00
N PHE A 548 -8.96 29.72 5.29
CA PHE A 548 -9.02 28.49 6.08
C PHE A 548 -10.44 27.92 6.10
N ALA A 549 -11.44 28.74 6.42
CA ALA A 549 -12.84 28.32 6.45
C ALA A 549 -13.33 27.85 5.06
N LEU A 550 -13.01 28.61 4.00
CA LEU A 550 -13.37 28.26 2.62
C LEU A 550 -12.79 26.90 2.21
N CYS A 551 -11.50 26.71 2.41
CA CYS A 551 -10.83 25.45 2.02
C CYS A 551 -11.24 24.28 2.91
N LEU A 552 -11.50 24.53 4.20
CA LEU A 552 -12.04 23.50 5.09
C LEU A 552 -13.41 23.02 4.59
N VAL A 553 -14.32 23.91 4.27
CA VAL A 553 -15.66 23.56 3.76
C VAL A 553 -15.54 22.82 2.43
N ASP A 554 -14.75 23.33 1.50
CA ASP A 554 -14.55 22.71 0.19
C ASP A 554 -14.04 21.27 0.31
N MET A 555 -12.90 21.08 0.97
CA MET A 555 -12.24 19.78 1.06
C MET A 555 -12.99 18.82 1.98
N TRP A 556 -13.61 19.31 3.04
CA TRP A 556 -14.45 18.51 3.94
C TRP A 556 -15.64 17.90 3.20
N GLN A 557 -16.38 18.70 2.42
CA GLN A 557 -17.52 18.21 1.65
C GLN A 557 -17.10 17.16 0.62
N VAL A 558 -15.95 17.34 -0.04
CA VAL A 558 -15.43 16.35 -0.98
C VAL A 558 -15.05 15.07 -0.25
N ASN A 559 -14.36 15.15 0.88
CA ASN A 559 -13.91 13.99 1.64
C ASN A 559 -15.07 13.19 2.23
N LYS A 560 -16.14 13.86 2.68
CA LYS A 560 -17.35 13.18 3.20
C LYS A 560 -18.10 12.38 2.12
N ARG A 561 -17.80 12.54 0.84
CA ARG A 561 -18.30 11.65 -0.22
C ARG A 561 -17.67 10.25 -0.14
N TYR A 562 -16.42 10.16 0.36
CA TYR A 562 -15.59 8.96 0.31
C TYR A 562 -15.32 8.34 1.68
N LEU A 563 -15.35 9.13 2.74
CA LEU A 563 -15.24 8.67 4.11
C LEU A 563 -16.28 9.39 4.96
N ASN A 564 -17.41 8.73 5.19
CA ASN A 564 -18.56 9.26 5.89
C ASN A 564 -19.05 8.33 7.02
N ASP A 565 -20.03 8.80 7.77
CA ASP A 565 -20.49 8.13 8.97
C ASP A 565 -21.22 6.78 8.71
N ALA A 566 -21.75 6.55 7.50
CA ALA A 566 -22.38 5.30 7.11
C ALA A 566 -21.40 4.13 6.98
N MET A 567 -20.09 4.42 6.86
CA MET A 567 -19.04 3.39 6.80
C MET A 567 -18.64 2.86 8.19
N PHE A 568 -19.18 3.47 9.25
CA PHE A 568 -18.87 3.07 10.63
C PHE A 568 -19.93 2.11 11.17
N VAL A 569 -19.46 1.00 11.73
CA VAL A 569 -20.27 -0.06 12.31
C VAL A 569 -20.05 -0.15 13.82
N GLU A 570 -20.94 -0.82 14.53
CA GLU A 570 -20.73 -1.12 15.94
C GLU A 570 -19.44 -1.93 16.15
N ARG A 571 -18.79 -1.67 17.26
CA ARG A 571 -17.55 -2.34 17.63
C ARG A 571 -17.69 -3.87 17.70
N SER A 572 -18.84 -4.35 18.11
CA SER A 572 -19.21 -5.76 18.17
C SER A 572 -19.06 -6.47 16.82
N VAL A 573 -19.36 -5.79 15.71
CA VAL A 573 -19.22 -6.36 14.35
C VAL A 573 -17.77 -6.68 14.03
N ARG A 574 -16.83 -5.91 14.57
CA ARG A 574 -15.38 -6.16 14.42
C ARG A 574 -14.84 -7.11 15.49
N GLU A 575 -15.31 -7.05 16.71
CA GLU A 575 -14.80 -7.81 17.86
C GLU A 575 -15.44 -9.18 17.98
N THR A 576 -16.61 -9.38 17.38
CA THR A 576 -17.19 -10.71 17.29
C THR A 576 -16.30 -11.56 16.40
N PRO A 577 -15.73 -12.66 16.91
CA PRO A 577 -15.02 -13.60 16.07
C PRO A 577 -15.91 -13.98 14.90
N GLN A 578 -15.31 -14.25 13.76
CA GLN A 578 -16.04 -14.79 12.63
C GLN A 578 -16.87 -15.97 13.13
N GLN A 579 -18.18 -15.94 12.94
CA GLN A 579 -19.02 -17.00 13.50
C GLN A 579 -18.67 -18.31 12.82
N GLU A 580 -18.34 -19.29 13.66
CA GLU A 580 -18.08 -20.65 13.25
C GLU A 580 -19.33 -21.23 12.56
N THR A 581 -19.19 -21.62 11.31
CA THR A 581 -20.30 -22.25 10.55
C THR A 581 -20.51 -23.70 11.00
N ALA A 582 -21.62 -24.29 10.60
CA ALA A 582 -21.85 -25.72 10.83
C ALA A 582 -20.75 -26.58 10.14
N THR A 583 -20.25 -26.12 8.99
CA THR A 583 -19.17 -26.75 8.24
C THR A 583 -17.85 -26.69 9.01
N ASP A 584 -17.50 -25.53 9.57
CA ASP A 584 -16.29 -25.36 10.37
C ASP A 584 -16.32 -26.28 11.60
N ARG A 585 -17.46 -26.30 12.33
CA ARG A 585 -17.63 -27.17 13.50
C ARG A 585 -17.48 -28.66 13.19
N GLN A 586 -17.91 -29.09 12.01
CA GLN A 586 -17.74 -30.47 11.59
C GLN A 586 -16.27 -30.79 11.30
N ILE A 587 -15.56 -29.89 10.62
CA ILE A 587 -14.12 -30.07 10.32
C ILE A 587 -13.29 -30.04 11.61
N LEU A 588 -13.59 -29.14 12.54
CA LEU A 588 -12.85 -28.97 13.81
C LEU A 588 -13.03 -30.15 14.77
N GLN A 589 -13.95 -31.07 14.52
CA GLN A 589 -14.02 -32.37 15.26
C GLN A 589 -12.83 -33.28 14.94
N ASP A 590 -12.15 -33.08 13.85
CA ASP A 590 -10.95 -33.83 13.50
C ASP A 590 -9.76 -33.33 14.33
N THR A 591 -9.26 -34.21 15.20
CA THR A 591 -8.14 -33.91 16.11
C THR A 591 -6.76 -34.21 15.52
N ALA A 592 -6.66 -34.51 14.22
CA ALA A 592 -5.37 -34.67 13.56
C ALA A 592 -4.53 -33.37 13.71
N PRO A 593 -3.22 -33.48 14.00
CA PRO A 593 -2.41 -32.34 14.39
C PRO A 593 -2.22 -31.30 13.27
N ASP A 594 -2.32 -31.73 12.02
CA ASP A 594 -2.18 -30.86 10.87
C ASP A 594 -2.85 -31.44 9.62
N TYR A 595 -3.65 -30.62 8.95
CA TYR A 595 -4.24 -30.85 7.63
C TYR A 595 -4.67 -29.54 7.01
N ARG A 596 -4.94 -29.55 5.71
CA ARG A 596 -5.38 -28.36 5.00
C ARG A 596 -6.79 -28.49 4.47
N VAL A 597 -7.44 -27.33 4.33
CA VAL A 597 -8.81 -27.18 3.85
C VAL A 597 -8.81 -26.36 2.55
N LEU A 598 -9.52 -26.86 1.57
CA LEU A 598 -9.82 -26.16 0.32
C LEU A 598 -11.28 -25.68 0.37
N ASN A 599 -11.50 -24.36 0.31
CA ASN A 599 -12.85 -23.80 0.27
C ASN A 599 -13.22 -23.43 -1.16
N LEU A 600 -14.12 -24.23 -1.79
CA LEU A 600 -14.65 -23.98 -3.13
C LEU A 600 -15.94 -23.17 -3.11
N ALA A 601 -16.49 -22.87 -1.93
CA ALA A 601 -17.68 -22.04 -1.75
C ALA A 601 -17.33 -20.53 -1.70
N SER A 602 -16.06 -20.19 -1.58
CA SER A 602 -15.56 -18.83 -1.54
C SER A 602 -14.65 -18.52 -2.74
N ASN A 603 -14.21 -17.26 -2.86
CA ASN A 603 -13.11 -16.92 -3.77
C ASN A 603 -11.77 -17.30 -3.13
N THR A 604 -11.41 -18.57 -3.24
CA THR A 604 -10.31 -19.26 -2.55
C THR A 604 -9.02 -18.46 -2.45
N PHE A 605 -8.64 -17.70 -3.47
CA PHE A 605 -7.39 -16.95 -3.51
C PHE A 605 -7.55 -15.44 -3.25
N ASN A 606 -8.74 -15.02 -2.81
CA ASN A 606 -9.04 -13.61 -2.52
C ASN A 606 -9.84 -13.43 -1.22
N GLU A 607 -9.69 -14.36 -0.27
CA GLU A 607 -10.35 -14.32 1.04
C GLU A 607 -9.42 -14.88 2.12
N ASN A 608 -9.69 -14.55 3.38
CA ASN A 608 -8.98 -15.08 4.54
C ASN A 608 -9.96 -15.55 5.64
N GLU A 609 -11.18 -15.77 5.30
CA GLU A 609 -12.21 -16.26 6.24
C GLU A 609 -11.94 -17.74 6.60
N THR A 610 -11.61 -18.53 5.58
CA THR A 610 -11.24 -19.94 5.79
C THR A 610 -10.04 -20.08 6.71
N SER A 611 -9.05 -19.20 6.58
CA SER A 611 -7.81 -19.25 7.38
C SER A 611 -7.99 -18.84 8.84
N TYR A 612 -9.17 -18.33 9.21
CA TYR A 612 -9.47 -18.03 10.61
C TYR A 612 -9.59 -19.32 11.45
N TYR A 613 -10.23 -20.35 10.90
CA TYR A 613 -10.45 -21.63 11.59
C TYR A 613 -9.57 -22.77 11.08
N HIS A 614 -9.08 -22.68 9.84
CA HIS A 614 -8.43 -23.78 9.15
C HIS A 614 -7.14 -23.34 8.47
N LYS A 615 -6.23 -24.28 8.30
CA LYS A 615 -5.05 -24.11 7.44
C LYS A 615 -5.49 -24.19 5.98
N SER A 616 -5.46 -23.08 5.28
CA SER A 616 -6.04 -22.96 3.95
C SER A 616 -5.04 -23.24 2.83
N ILE A 617 -5.49 -23.91 1.78
CA ILE A 617 -4.82 -23.97 0.48
C ILE A 617 -4.80 -22.59 -0.18
N GLY A 618 -5.85 -21.78 0.06
CA GLY A 618 -6.04 -20.44 -0.46
C GLY A 618 -5.57 -19.34 0.46
N GLY A 619 -6.13 -18.15 0.24
CA GLY A 619 -5.87 -16.96 1.04
C GLY A 619 -5.74 -15.70 0.19
N TYR A 620 -5.71 -14.56 0.87
CA TYR A 620 -5.51 -13.24 0.26
C TYR A 620 -4.26 -12.57 0.82
N HIS A 621 -3.20 -12.47 0.02
CA HIS A 621 -1.99 -11.73 0.37
C HIS A 621 -1.23 -11.27 -0.88
N ALA A 622 -0.86 -9.99 -0.92
CA ALA A 622 -0.21 -9.37 -2.08
C ALA A 622 1.25 -9.81 -2.31
N ALA A 623 1.87 -10.45 -1.33
CA ALA A 623 3.26 -10.89 -1.37
C ALA A 623 3.40 -12.40 -1.06
N LYS A 624 2.47 -13.23 -1.54
CA LYS A 624 2.59 -14.69 -1.44
C LYS A 624 3.85 -15.21 -2.14
N LEU A 625 4.27 -16.42 -1.81
CA LEU A 625 5.43 -17.07 -2.44
C LEU A 625 5.20 -17.24 -3.94
N ARG A 626 6.20 -16.89 -4.75
CA ARG A 626 6.08 -16.92 -6.21
C ARG A 626 5.86 -18.33 -6.74
N ARG A 627 6.63 -19.31 -6.28
CA ARG A 627 6.46 -20.69 -6.71
C ARG A 627 5.09 -21.26 -6.35
N TYR A 628 4.50 -20.82 -5.23
CA TYR A 628 3.14 -21.22 -4.90
C TYR A 628 2.10 -20.58 -5.84
N GLN A 629 2.29 -19.32 -6.24
CA GLN A 629 1.43 -18.70 -7.25
C GLN A 629 1.56 -19.40 -8.61
N GLU A 630 2.76 -19.76 -9.01
CA GLU A 630 3.01 -20.50 -10.26
C GLU A 630 2.37 -21.89 -10.20
N LEU A 631 2.38 -22.54 -9.03
CA LEU A 631 1.65 -23.80 -8.80
C LEU A 631 0.12 -23.60 -8.83
N ILE A 632 -0.37 -22.47 -8.31
CA ILE A 632 -1.80 -22.09 -8.43
C ILE A 632 -2.18 -22.01 -9.91
N ASP A 633 -1.42 -21.25 -10.69
CA ASP A 633 -1.76 -20.95 -12.08
C ASP A 633 -1.74 -22.21 -12.96
N GLU A 634 -0.76 -23.09 -12.76
CA GLU A 634 -0.53 -24.26 -13.63
C GLU A 634 -1.30 -25.53 -13.17
N TYR A 635 -1.57 -25.67 -11.87
CA TYR A 635 -2.14 -26.90 -11.31
C TYR A 635 -3.32 -26.70 -10.36
N ILE A 636 -3.17 -25.90 -9.30
CA ILE A 636 -4.18 -25.87 -8.25
C ILE A 636 -5.52 -25.34 -8.79
N ALA A 637 -5.52 -24.24 -9.55
CA ALA A 637 -6.74 -23.67 -10.10
C ALA A 637 -7.41 -24.59 -11.13
N PRO A 638 -6.70 -25.23 -12.08
CA PRO A 638 -7.26 -26.28 -12.94
C PRO A 638 -7.81 -27.48 -12.15
N GLU A 639 -7.06 -27.99 -11.15
CA GLU A 639 -7.52 -29.11 -10.32
C GLU A 639 -8.77 -28.77 -9.50
N MET A 640 -8.89 -27.53 -9.01
CA MET A 640 -10.11 -27.07 -8.32
C MET A 640 -11.34 -27.14 -9.23
N GLN A 641 -11.21 -26.71 -10.48
CA GLN A 641 -12.32 -26.81 -11.45
C GLN A 641 -12.68 -28.27 -11.77
N GLN A 642 -11.67 -29.10 -11.96
CA GLN A 642 -11.86 -30.54 -12.20
C GLN A 642 -12.48 -31.23 -10.99
N ALA A 643 -11.98 -30.96 -9.77
CA ALA A 643 -12.51 -31.49 -8.52
C ALA A 643 -13.98 -31.09 -8.34
N MET A 644 -14.31 -29.80 -8.52
CA MET A 644 -15.70 -29.32 -8.42
C MET A 644 -16.61 -30.07 -9.39
N SER A 645 -16.19 -30.25 -10.64
CA SER A 645 -16.96 -30.96 -11.64
C SER A 645 -17.10 -32.46 -11.31
N ALA A 646 -16.02 -33.12 -10.88
CA ALA A 646 -16.01 -34.55 -10.55
C ALA A 646 -16.87 -34.84 -9.31
N ILE A 647 -16.73 -34.05 -8.25
CA ILE A 647 -17.51 -34.15 -7.01
C ILE A 647 -19.01 -33.93 -7.30
N ALA A 648 -19.33 -32.93 -8.11
CA ALA A 648 -20.72 -32.67 -8.50
C ALA A 648 -21.33 -33.84 -9.27
N LYS A 649 -20.59 -34.46 -10.19
CA LYS A 649 -21.03 -35.68 -10.93
C LYS A 649 -21.22 -36.88 -10.01
N ALA A 650 -20.34 -37.02 -9.01
CA ALA A 650 -20.41 -38.08 -8.00
C ALA A 650 -21.46 -37.78 -6.89
N GLN A 651 -22.21 -36.67 -7.00
CA GLN A 651 -23.18 -36.23 -6.00
C GLN A 651 -22.63 -36.15 -4.57
N GLY A 652 -21.35 -35.79 -4.44
CA GLY A 652 -20.67 -35.67 -3.16
C GLY A 652 -20.05 -36.96 -2.61
N ASP A 653 -20.19 -38.10 -3.29
CA ASP A 653 -19.52 -39.33 -2.89
C ASP A 653 -18.04 -39.30 -3.31
N MET A 654 -17.17 -38.97 -2.35
CA MET A 654 -15.74 -38.81 -2.57
C MET A 654 -15.06 -40.14 -2.93
N THR A 655 -15.65 -41.29 -2.60
CA THR A 655 -15.08 -42.58 -2.95
C THR A 655 -15.27 -42.94 -4.42
N SER A 656 -16.24 -42.34 -5.07
CA SER A 656 -16.52 -42.46 -6.52
C SER A 656 -15.73 -41.46 -7.37
N VAL A 657 -15.00 -40.51 -6.76
CA VAL A 657 -14.14 -39.54 -7.46
C VAL A 657 -12.74 -40.18 -7.61
N PRO A 658 -12.15 -40.25 -8.80
CA PRO A 658 -10.77 -40.75 -8.96
C PRO A 658 -9.75 -39.66 -8.54
N GLY A 659 -9.68 -39.34 -7.26
CA GLY A 659 -8.94 -38.20 -6.72
C GLY A 659 -7.44 -38.23 -7.00
N ASP A 660 -6.81 -39.41 -7.08
CA ASP A 660 -5.38 -39.54 -7.39
C ASP A 660 -5.04 -39.03 -8.81
N SER A 661 -5.97 -39.10 -9.73
CA SER A 661 -5.75 -38.62 -11.10
C SER A 661 -6.34 -37.26 -11.40
N VAL A 662 -7.35 -36.80 -10.63
CA VAL A 662 -8.07 -35.55 -10.86
C VAL A 662 -7.41 -34.36 -10.16
N TYR A 663 -6.88 -34.57 -8.93
CA TYR A 663 -6.28 -33.47 -8.15
C TYR A 663 -5.05 -33.91 -7.32
N PRO A 664 -4.01 -34.52 -7.96
CA PRO A 664 -2.83 -35.02 -7.27
C PRO A 664 -2.03 -33.93 -6.55
N VAL A 665 -2.02 -32.69 -7.05
CA VAL A 665 -1.34 -31.57 -6.41
C VAL A 665 -2.06 -31.13 -5.14
N LEU A 666 -3.38 -31.14 -5.12
CA LEU A 666 -4.15 -30.91 -3.88
C LEU A 666 -3.90 -32.03 -2.86
N ASN A 667 -3.73 -33.29 -3.31
CA ASN A 667 -3.43 -34.42 -2.43
C ASN A 667 -2.05 -34.30 -1.79
N MET A 668 -1.01 -33.90 -2.55
CA MET A 668 0.34 -33.72 -2.02
C MET A 668 0.44 -32.52 -1.05
N LEU A 669 -0.48 -31.56 -1.14
CA LEU A 669 -0.61 -30.46 -0.20
C LEU A 669 -1.41 -30.83 1.06
N ASN A 670 -1.72 -32.11 1.26
CA ASN A 670 -2.51 -32.63 2.38
C ASN A 670 -3.89 -31.95 2.51
N THR A 671 -4.58 -31.77 1.38
CA THR A 671 -5.95 -31.23 1.35
C THR A 671 -6.92 -32.31 1.85
N LYS A 672 -7.16 -32.34 3.17
CA LYS A 672 -7.99 -33.35 3.82
C LYS A 672 -9.48 -33.07 3.72
N TYR A 673 -9.85 -31.79 3.67
CA TYR A 673 -11.25 -31.37 3.54
C TYR A 673 -11.44 -30.42 2.38
N ILE A 674 -12.55 -30.60 1.66
CA ILE A 674 -13.02 -29.72 0.58
C ILE A 674 -14.39 -29.21 0.98
N ILE A 675 -14.53 -27.90 1.12
CA ILE A 675 -15.81 -27.24 1.39
C ILE A 675 -16.51 -26.94 0.07
N MET A 676 -17.66 -27.54 -0.13
CA MET A 676 -18.48 -27.39 -1.33
C MET A 676 -19.67 -26.48 -1.08
N PRO A 677 -20.02 -25.60 -2.06
CA PRO A 677 -21.25 -24.82 -1.98
C PRO A 677 -22.49 -25.71 -2.23
N LEU A 678 -23.56 -25.44 -1.48
CA LEU A 678 -24.89 -26.01 -1.67
C LEU A 678 -25.87 -24.91 -2.09
N GLN A 679 -27.07 -25.35 -2.53
CA GLN A 679 -28.13 -24.38 -2.84
C GLN A 679 -28.54 -23.59 -1.59
N GLY A 680 -28.92 -22.32 -1.78
CA GLY A 680 -29.31 -21.45 -0.66
C GLY A 680 -28.14 -20.88 0.17
N GLY A 681 -26.89 -20.93 -0.34
CA GLY A 681 -25.74 -20.35 0.34
C GLY A 681 -25.17 -21.19 1.48
N GLN A 682 -25.65 -22.42 1.64
CA GLN A 682 -25.10 -23.37 2.59
C GLN A 682 -23.83 -24.03 2.06
N THR A 683 -23.06 -24.63 2.95
CA THR A 683 -21.84 -25.36 2.61
C THR A 683 -21.79 -26.72 3.28
N VAL A 684 -21.03 -27.64 2.69
CA VAL A 684 -20.79 -28.96 3.26
C VAL A 684 -19.31 -29.32 3.18
N PRO A 685 -18.70 -29.85 4.25
CA PRO A 685 -17.33 -30.35 4.21
C PRO A 685 -17.31 -31.78 3.68
N LEU A 686 -16.50 -32.03 2.69
CA LEU A 686 -16.24 -33.38 2.18
C LEU A 686 -14.83 -33.80 2.56
N GLN A 687 -14.67 -34.97 3.14
CA GLN A 687 -13.38 -35.51 3.47
C GLN A 687 -12.74 -36.12 2.21
N ASN A 688 -11.53 -35.72 1.89
CA ASN A 688 -10.75 -36.27 0.78
C ASN A 688 -9.97 -37.50 1.23
N PRO A 689 -10.30 -38.71 0.76
CA PRO A 689 -9.62 -39.94 1.13
C PRO A 689 -8.23 -40.09 0.46
N TYR A 690 -7.92 -39.25 -0.53
CA TYR A 690 -6.69 -39.33 -1.33
C TYR A 690 -5.57 -38.43 -0.85
N ALA A 691 -5.78 -37.60 0.19
CA ALA A 691 -4.73 -36.76 0.76
C ALA A 691 -3.55 -37.61 1.25
N TYR A 692 -2.30 -37.23 0.86
CA TYR A 692 -1.11 -38.03 1.17
C TYR A 692 -0.67 -37.95 2.64
N GLY A 693 -1.33 -37.12 3.44
CA GLY A 693 -0.98 -36.88 4.84
C GLY A 693 0.14 -35.86 5.01
N ASN A 694 0.70 -35.80 6.22
CA ASN A 694 1.71 -34.80 6.57
C ASN A 694 3.08 -35.06 5.97
N ALA A 695 3.43 -36.36 5.76
CA ALA A 695 4.68 -36.72 5.14
C ALA A 695 4.65 -38.18 4.68
N TRP A 696 5.40 -38.51 3.65
CA TRP A 696 5.51 -39.84 3.08
C TRP A 696 6.88 -40.12 2.47
N PHE A 697 7.23 -41.38 2.25
CA PHE A 697 8.39 -41.78 1.51
C PHE A 697 8.09 -41.83 0.01
N VAL A 698 9.06 -41.45 -0.83
CA VAL A 698 8.99 -41.63 -2.27
C VAL A 698 9.93 -42.76 -2.72
N ASP A 699 9.47 -43.53 -3.69
CA ASP A 699 10.21 -44.67 -4.26
C ASP A 699 11.21 -44.25 -5.32
N ARG A 700 10.95 -43.11 -6.00
CA ARG A 700 11.80 -42.58 -7.05
C ARG A 700 11.90 -41.04 -6.93
N LEU A 701 13.11 -40.52 -7.11
CA LEU A 701 13.38 -39.07 -7.18
C LEU A 701 14.02 -38.73 -8.51
N GLN A 702 13.36 -37.93 -9.32
CA GLN A 702 13.84 -37.40 -10.57
C GLN A 702 14.55 -36.08 -10.37
N TYR A 703 15.77 -35.93 -10.87
CA TYR A 703 16.48 -34.65 -10.88
C TYR A 703 16.38 -33.96 -12.22
N VAL A 704 16.20 -32.65 -12.18
CA VAL A 704 16.07 -31.77 -13.34
C VAL A 704 16.91 -30.50 -13.15
N ASP A 705 17.20 -29.78 -14.25
CA ASP A 705 18.17 -28.68 -14.22
C ASP A 705 17.56 -27.29 -14.12
N ASN A 706 16.23 -27.16 -14.22
CA ASN A 706 15.55 -25.86 -14.14
C ASN A 706 14.09 -25.97 -13.70
N ALA A 707 13.53 -24.84 -13.29
CA ALA A 707 12.18 -24.72 -12.76
C ALA A 707 11.07 -25.13 -13.76
N ASN A 708 11.25 -24.89 -15.07
CA ASN A 708 10.28 -25.33 -16.07
C ASN A 708 10.20 -26.86 -16.16
N GLN A 709 11.34 -27.55 -16.17
CA GLN A 709 11.38 -29.00 -16.15
C GLN A 709 10.82 -29.57 -14.84
N GLU A 710 11.09 -28.92 -13.69
CA GLU A 710 10.52 -29.29 -12.38
C GLU A 710 8.99 -29.23 -12.41
N LEU A 711 8.44 -28.13 -12.93
CA LEU A 711 7.00 -27.92 -13.04
C LEU A 711 6.36 -28.91 -14.04
N ASP A 712 6.95 -29.08 -15.21
CA ASP A 712 6.46 -30.01 -16.24
C ASP A 712 6.48 -31.49 -15.77
N ALA A 713 7.42 -31.87 -14.92
CA ALA A 713 7.53 -33.25 -14.42
C ALA A 713 6.35 -33.60 -13.50
N ILE A 714 5.83 -32.67 -12.71
CA ILE A 714 4.67 -32.86 -11.81
C ILE A 714 3.49 -33.50 -12.58
N LYS A 715 3.26 -33.06 -13.80
CA LYS A 715 2.17 -33.58 -14.65
C LYS A 715 2.25 -35.06 -15.00
N ARG A 716 3.46 -35.66 -14.92
CA ARG A 716 3.74 -37.01 -15.43
C ARG A 716 4.01 -37.98 -14.32
N LEU A 717 4.31 -37.51 -13.11
CA LEU A 717 4.73 -38.36 -11.99
C LEU A 717 3.51 -38.77 -11.17
N ASP A 718 3.61 -39.96 -10.60
CA ASP A 718 2.77 -40.36 -9.48
C ASP A 718 3.33 -39.72 -8.20
N LEU A 719 2.79 -38.59 -7.81
CA LEU A 719 3.31 -37.75 -6.72
C LEU A 719 3.27 -38.44 -5.35
N HIS A 720 2.54 -39.54 -5.21
CA HIS A 720 2.54 -40.35 -3.99
C HIS A 720 3.79 -41.28 -3.92
N HIS A 721 4.28 -41.75 -5.06
CA HIS A 721 5.41 -42.66 -5.13
C HIS A 721 6.68 -42.04 -5.72
N GLU A 722 6.52 -40.91 -6.42
CA GLU A 722 7.60 -40.27 -7.15
C GLU A 722 7.68 -38.79 -6.83
N ALA A 723 8.89 -38.25 -6.84
CA ALA A 723 9.09 -36.81 -6.70
C ALA A 723 10.09 -36.26 -7.72
N VAL A 724 10.05 -34.97 -7.96
CA VAL A 724 11.01 -34.24 -8.77
C VAL A 724 11.73 -33.18 -7.94
N ALA A 725 13.04 -33.03 -8.16
CA ALA A 725 13.88 -32.05 -7.51
C ALA A 725 14.82 -31.37 -8.51
N ASP A 726 15.15 -30.11 -8.23
CA ASP A 726 16.25 -29.41 -8.89
C ASP A 726 17.58 -30.12 -8.57
N SER A 727 18.43 -30.31 -9.57
CA SER A 727 19.75 -30.97 -9.46
C SER A 727 20.64 -30.40 -8.36
N LYS A 728 20.44 -29.11 -7.97
CA LYS A 728 21.17 -28.51 -6.85
C LYS A 728 20.93 -29.18 -5.50
N PHE A 729 19.82 -29.90 -5.33
CA PHE A 729 19.48 -30.61 -4.10
C PHE A 729 19.95 -32.08 -4.10
N LYS A 730 20.63 -32.52 -5.15
CA LYS A 730 21.07 -33.91 -5.27
C LYS A 730 22.01 -34.34 -4.14
N THR A 731 22.89 -33.47 -3.69
CA THR A 731 23.79 -33.73 -2.56
C THR A 731 23.03 -33.90 -1.24
N ALA A 732 21.99 -33.11 -1.02
CA ALA A 732 21.15 -33.14 0.18
C ALA A 732 20.23 -34.37 0.22
N LEU A 733 19.60 -34.70 -0.90
CA LEU A 733 18.54 -35.71 -0.97
C LEU A 733 19.03 -37.10 -1.40
N GLY A 734 20.13 -37.20 -2.18
CA GLY A 734 20.61 -38.46 -2.73
C GLY A 734 19.58 -39.15 -3.61
N ASP A 735 19.59 -40.47 -3.61
CA ASP A 735 18.64 -41.30 -4.35
C ASP A 735 17.48 -41.74 -3.44
N ALA A 736 16.27 -41.76 -3.98
CA ALA A 736 15.14 -42.38 -3.30
C ALA A 736 15.23 -43.89 -3.33
N ILE A 737 14.71 -44.56 -2.31
CA ILE A 737 14.76 -46.00 -2.14
C ILE A 737 13.34 -46.51 -1.97
N LYS A 738 12.92 -47.44 -2.80
CA LYS A 738 11.61 -48.07 -2.72
C LYS A 738 11.42 -48.72 -1.36
N GLN A 739 10.36 -48.32 -0.71
CA GLN A 739 10.02 -48.80 0.61
C GLN A 739 9.35 -50.19 0.57
N GLU A 740 9.63 -51.00 1.58
CA GLU A 740 9.00 -52.32 1.78
C GLU A 740 8.64 -52.48 3.27
N GLY A 741 7.50 -53.09 3.52
CA GLY A 741 7.10 -53.47 4.87
C GLY A 741 6.64 -52.33 5.77
N THR A 742 7.31 -52.14 6.92
CA THR A 742 6.86 -51.30 8.03
C THR A 742 7.34 -49.86 7.97
N ALA A 743 7.63 -49.30 6.79
CA ALA A 743 8.00 -47.89 6.68
C ALA A 743 6.80 -46.96 6.93
N PHE A 744 6.98 -45.96 7.79
CA PHE A 744 5.99 -44.94 8.03
C PHE A 744 6.60 -43.61 8.47
N VAL A 745 5.84 -42.55 8.26
CA VAL A 745 6.12 -41.22 8.80
C VAL A 745 4.89 -40.73 9.54
N ARG A 746 5.06 -40.22 10.74
CA ARG A 746 3.97 -39.73 11.57
C ARG A 746 4.36 -38.37 12.16
N LEU A 747 3.48 -37.37 12.01
CA LEU A 747 3.60 -36.11 12.71
C LEU A 747 3.15 -36.29 14.17
N ASP A 748 4.05 -36.05 15.11
CA ASP A 748 3.81 -36.19 16.55
C ASP A 748 3.42 -34.86 17.20
N LYS A 749 3.98 -33.75 16.73
CA LYS A 749 3.69 -32.41 17.24
C LYS A 749 3.75 -31.37 16.12
N TYR A 750 2.75 -30.52 16.09
CA TYR A 750 2.68 -29.35 15.22
C TYR A 750 2.78 -28.06 16.04
N GLU A 751 3.68 -27.15 15.62
CA GLU A 751 3.71 -25.74 15.92
C GLU A 751 4.03 -24.99 14.62
N PRO A 752 3.59 -23.74 14.42
CA PRO A 752 3.83 -23.05 13.16
C PRO A 752 5.30 -23.02 12.72
N ASN A 753 6.23 -22.90 13.67
CA ASN A 753 7.67 -22.81 13.46
C ASN A 753 8.47 -24.04 13.89
N GLU A 754 7.80 -25.12 14.35
CA GLU A 754 8.44 -26.37 14.77
C GLU A 754 7.53 -27.57 14.51
N LEU A 755 8.01 -28.54 13.74
CA LEU A 755 7.31 -29.77 13.42
C LEU A 755 8.13 -30.97 13.89
N ARG A 756 7.52 -31.91 14.61
CA ARG A 756 8.19 -33.11 15.10
C ARG A 756 7.55 -34.35 14.51
N TYR A 757 8.39 -35.21 13.93
CA TYR A 757 7.98 -36.45 13.29
C TYR A 757 8.71 -37.65 13.85
N THR A 758 8.00 -38.78 13.95
CA THR A 758 8.60 -40.08 14.05
C THR A 758 8.66 -40.70 12.63
N VAL A 759 9.86 -41.07 12.22
CA VAL A 759 10.12 -41.66 10.89
C VAL A 759 10.72 -43.04 11.13
N GLN A 760 10.17 -44.03 10.48
CA GLN A 760 10.71 -45.39 10.52
C GLN A 760 10.84 -45.94 9.11
N SER A 761 12.02 -46.47 8.77
CA SER A 761 12.27 -47.16 7.52
C SER A 761 13.37 -48.21 7.68
N PRO A 762 13.14 -49.44 7.24
CA PRO A 762 14.18 -50.46 7.22
C PRO A 762 15.37 -50.15 6.30
N LYS A 763 15.12 -49.39 5.25
CA LYS A 763 16.11 -49.08 4.20
C LYS A 763 16.61 -47.63 4.23
N GLY A 764 15.97 -46.73 4.98
CA GLY A 764 16.17 -45.28 4.82
C GLY A 764 15.48 -44.75 3.55
N GLY A 765 15.82 -43.55 3.11
CA GLY A 765 15.33 -42.98 1.86
C GLY A 765 14.85 -41.54 2.01
N VAL A 766 14.20 -41.02 0.97
CA VAL A 766 13.73 -39.64 0.91
C VAL A 766 12.32 -39.53 1.46
N VAL A 767 12.17 -38.68 2.46
CA VAL A 767 10.88 -38.30 3.06
C VAL A 767 10.46 -36.97 2.50
N VAL A 768 9.26 -36.89 1.93
CA VAL A 768 8.60 -35.66 1.48
C VAL A 768 7.62 -35.23 2.54
N PHE A 769 7.60 -33.92 2.85
CA PHE A 769 6.66 -33.31 3.78
C PHE A 769 5.67 -32.44 3.01
N SER A 770 4.39 -32.49 3.37
CA SER A 770 3.36 -31.61 2.80
C SER A 770 3.52 -30.14 3.24
N GLU A 771 4.75 -29.70 3.37
CA GLU A 771 5.13 -28.41 3.93
C GLU A 771 5.86 -27.57 2.89
N ILE A 772 5.47 -26.30 2.77
CA ILE A 772 6.05 -25.38 1.79
C ILE A 772 7.51 -25.09 2.10
N TYR A 773 8.38 -25.31 1.13
CA TYR A 773 9.80 -24.99 1.22
C TYR A 773 10.02 -23.48 1.22
N TYR A 774 10.83 -23.03 2.17
CA TYR A 774 11.38 -21.68 2.22
C TYR A 774 12.80 -21.74 2.78
N PRO A 775 13.76 -20.94 2.26
CA PRO A 775 15.11 -20.88 2.79
C PRO A 775 15.11 -20.47 4.27
N GLY A 776 15.87 -21.18 5.10
CA GLY A 776 15.96 -20.93 6.54
C GLY A 776 15.20 -21.94 7.42
N TRP A 777 14.42 -22.83 6.84
CA TRP A 777 14.00 -24.05 7.54
C TRP A 777 15.18 -24.99 7.71
N THR A 778 15.37 -25.47 8.93
CA THR A 778 16.40 -26.44 9.31
C THR A 778 15.77 -27.75 9.73
N ALA A 779 16.49 -28.85 9.57
CA ALA A 779 16.05 -30.16 10.03
C ALA A 779 17.12 -30.82 10.87
N THR A 780 16.69 -31.56 11.90
CA THR A 780 17.56 -32.49 12.64
C THR A 780 16.97 -33.89 12.63
N VAL A 781 17.84 -34.88 12.49
CA VAL A 781 17.52 -36.31 12.64
C VAL A 781 18.28 -36.79 13.86
N ASP A 782 17.55 -37.20 14.91
CA ASP A 782 18.12 -37.58 16.21
C ASP A 782 19.10 -36.52 16.78
N GLY A 783 18.74 -35.23 16.62
CA GLY A 783 19.52 -34.08 17.07
C GLY A 783 20.76 -33.76 16.22
N LYS A 784 20.94 -34.40 15.06
CA LYS A 784 22.01 -34.08 14.10
C LYS A 784 21.43 -33.32 12.92
N ASP A 785 22.04 -32.20 12.55
CA ASP A 785 21.62 -31.38 11.42
C ASP A 785 21.65 -32.18 10.11
N VAL A 786 20.58 -32.04 9.34
CA VAL A 786 20.45 -32.54 7.98
C VAL A 786 19.97 -31.43 7.06
N GLU A 787 20.42 -31.44 5.82
CA GLU A 787 20.02 -30.45 4.85
C GLU A 787 18.59 -30.70 4.35
N VAL A 788 17.80 -29.63 4.26
CA VAL A 788 16.43 -29.66 3.73
C VAL A 788 16.47 -29.35 2.25
N GLY A 789 16.02 -30.28 1.43
CA GLY A 789 15.84 -30.08 0.00
C GLY A 789 14.43 -29.64 -0.36
N ARG A 790 14.26 -29.20 -1.60
CA ARG A 790 12.96 -28.89 -2.20
C ARG A 790 12.62 -29.92 -3.24
N VAL A 791 11.38 -30.42 -3.20
CA VAL A 791 10.83 -31.38 -4.18
C VAL A 791 9.44 -30.89 -4.62
N ASN A 792 8.96 -31.43 -5.73
CA ASN A 792 7.64 -31.18 -6.29
C ASN A 792 7.34 -29.67 -6.35
N TYR A 793 8.36 -28.90 -6.75
CA TYR A 793 8.30 -27.44 -6.95
C TYR A 793 8.21 -26.59 -5.68
N VAL A 794 7.50 -27.07 -4.64
CA VAL A 794 7.19 -26.28 -3.44
C VAL A 794 7.39 -27.01 -2.11
N LEU A 795 7.58 -28.33 -2.08
CA LEU A 795 7.58 -29.10 -0.84
C LEU A 795 8.98 -29.31 -0.27
N ARG A 796 9.06 -29.52 1.05
CA ARG A 796 10.30 -29.90 1.76
C ARG A 796 10.54 -31.39 1.66
N ALA A 797 11.82 -31.78 1.63
CA ALA A 797 12.23 -33.16 1.75
C ALA A 797 13.57 -33.28 2.46
N ILE A 798 13.79 -34.43 3.10
CA ILE A 798 15.09 -34.82 3.69
C ILE A 798 15.40 -36.27 3.35
N ASN A 799 16.67 -36.63 3.45
CA ASN A 799 17.09 -38.04 3.38
C ASN A 799 17.32 -38.57 4.81
N VAL A 800 16.78 -39.77 5.09
CA VAL A 800 16.96 -40.44 6.37
C VAL A 800 17.67 -41.77 6.20
N LYS A 801 18.48 -42.17 7.17
CA LYS A 801 19.16 -43.47 7.19
C LYS A 801 18.17 -44.57 7.57
N PRO A 802 18.55 -45.89 7.38
CA PRO A 802 17.76 -47.00 7.92
C PRO A 802 17.59 -46.91 9.45
N GLY A 803 16.40 -47.18 9.94
CA GLY A 803 16.10 -47.16 11.35
C GLY A 803 14.82 -46.43 11.73
N LYS A 804 14.64 -46.17 13.01
CA LYS A 804 13.61 -45.32 13.59
C LYS A 804 14.27 -44.02 14.06
N HIS A 805 13.76 -42.94 13.63
CA HIS A 805 14.34 -41.61 13.83
C HIS A 805 13.32 -40.63 14.36
N ASN A 806 13.80 -39.68 15.18
CA ASN A 806 13.06 -38.48 15.55
C ASN A 806 13.53 -37.31 14.66
N VAL A 807 12.63 -36.78 13.83
CA VAL A 807 12.92 -35.69 12.92
C VAL A 807 12.27 -34.43 13.47
N VAL A 808 13.03 -33.32 13.54
CA VAL A 808 12.52 -32.01 13.95
C VAL A 808 12.84 -31.00 12.86
N LEU A 809 11.79 -30.41 12.28
CA LEU A 809 11.90 -29.27 11.38
C LEU A 809 11.69 -27.98 12.17
N THR A 810 12.55 -26.98 11.99
CA THR A 810 12.49 -25.73 12.77
C THR A 810 12.72 -24.53 11.88
N PHE A 811 11.95 -23.46 12.12
CA PHE A 811 12.12 -22.15 11.48
C PHE A 811 12.43 -21.08 12.53
N LYS A 812 13.71 -20.91 12.86
CA LYS A 812 14.22 -19.93 13.83
C LYS A 812 15.44 -19.18 13.25
N PRO A 813 15.24 -18.21 12.33
CA PRO A 813 16.35 -17.52 11.69
C PRO A 813 17.21 -16.75 12.70
N ALA A 814 18.50 -17.07 12.80
CA ALA A 814 19.45 -16.40 13.67
C ALA A 814 19.62 -14.90 13.31
N SER A 815 19.29 -14.53 12.07
CA SER A 815 19.30 -13.16 11.59
C SER A 815 18.40 -12.23 12.41
N VAL A 816 17.29 -12.72 12.98
CA VAL A 816 16.40 -11.93 13.85
C VAL A 816 17.17 -11.38 15.05
N LYS A 817 17.89 -12.23 15.77
CA LYS A 817 18.69 -11.80 16.93
C LYS A 817 19.78 -10.79 16.56
N ASN A 818 20.45 -11.01 15.44
CA ASN A 818 21.55 -10.13 14.99
C ASN A 818 21.03 -8.75 14.60
N THR A 819 19.92 -8.70 13.86
CA THR A 819 19.31 -7.43 13.42
C THR A 819 18.68 -6.67 14.58
N GLU A 820 18.05 -7.35 15.54
CA GLU A 820 17.56 -6.74 16.79
C GLU A 820 18.68 -6.10 17.60
N THR A 821 19.82 -6.78 17.73
CA THR A 821 21.01 -6.22 18.42
C THR A 821 21.48 -4.93 17.74
N ALA A 822 21.53 -4.92 16.42
CA ALA A 822 21.91 -3.72 15.66
C ALA A 822 20.87 -2.58 15.84
N ALA A 823 19.58 -2.90 15.87
CA ALA A 823 18.52 -1.93 16.11
C ALA A 823 18.66 -1.25 17.48
N TYR A 824 18.87 -2.03 18.56
CA TYR A 824 19.08 -1.47 19.89
C TYR A 824 20.37 -0.61 19.98
N ALA A 825 21.45 -1.01 19.31
CA ALA A 825 22.65 -0.19 19.22
C ALA A 825 22.38 1.16 18.51
N ALA A 826 21.58 1.15 17.45
CA ALA A 826 21.19 2.37 16.75
C ALA A 826 20.29 3.29 17.59
N TYR A 827 19.37 2.73 18.39
CA TYR A 827 18.60 3.50 19.38
C TYR A 827 19.50 4.22 20.38
N LEU A 828 20.47 3.50 20.93
CA LEU A 828 21.41 4.09 21.87
C LEU A 828 22.20 5.25 21.23
N LEU A 829 22.73 5.04 20.03
CA LEU A 829 23.45 6.08 19.28
C LEU A 829 22.58 7.30 18.97
N LEU A 830 21.34 7.07 18.55
CA LEU A 830 20.38 8.15 18.29
C LEU A 830 20.06 8.94 19.56
N ALA A 831 19.80 8.25 20.67
CA ALA A 831 19.53 8.88 21.96
C ALA A 831 20.73 9.71 22.46
N LEU A 832 21.95 9.16 22.39
CA LEU A 832 23.18 9.89 22.77
C LEU A 832 23.40 11.13 21.89
N ALA A 833 23.15 11.01 20.59
CA ALA A 833 23.28 12.13 19.67
C ALA A 833 22.23 13.23 19.93
N ILE A 834 20.99 12.86 20.29
CA ILE A 834 19.94 13.79 20.71
C ILE A 834 20.34 14.52 21.98
N ILE A 835 20.72 13.78 23.02
CA ILE A 835 21.13 14.35 24.31
C ILE A 835 22.33 15.29 24.15
N GLY A 836 23.39 14.81 23.46
CA GLY A 836 24.58 15.60 23.21
C GLY A 836 24.29 16.87 22.41
N GLY A 837 23.46 16.76 21.37
CA GLY A 837 23.04 17.89 20.52
C GLY A 837 22.24 18.94 21.33
N VAL A 838 21.30 18.51 22.14
CA VAL A 838 20.50 19.40 23.01
C VAL A 838 21.39 20.09 24.05
N MET A 839 22.29 19.35 24.69
CA MET A 839 23.25 19.91 25.65
C MET A 839 24.16 20.97 24.98
N PHE A 840 24.64 20.68 23.78
CA PHE A 840 25.47 21.63 23.01
C PHE A 840 24.67 22.91 22.67
N GLU A 841 23.42 22.81 22.25
CA GLU A 841 22.58 24.00 22.00
C GLU A 841 22.30 24.82 23.27
N ILE A 842 22.07 24.15 24.42
CA ILE A 842 21.84 24.81 25.70
C ILE A 842 23.09 25.59 26.12
N LYS A 843 24.30 24.99 25.96
CA LYS A 843 25.56 25.65 26.27
C LYS A 843 25.79 26.85 25.40
N ARG A 844 25.59 26.73 24.08
CA ARG A 844 25.76 27.83 23.11
C ARG A 844 24.79 29.01 23.35
N LYS A 845 23.62 28.79 23.95
CA LYS A 845 22.69 29.87 24.30
C LYS A 845 23.02 30.53 25.61
N LYS A 846 23.89 29.94 26.42
CA LYS A 846 24.37 30.52 27.69
C LYS A 846 25.65 31.33 27.48
N GLU A 847 26.45 31.01 26.49
CA GLU A 847 27.55 31.81 25.96
C GLU A 847 26.99 32.90 25.01
#